data_0d0a1a9a229bf46cad7cf37980228166
#
_entry.id   0d0a1a9a229bf46cad7cf37980228166
#
_cell.length_a   1.000
_cell.length_b   1.000
_cell.length_c   1.000
_cell.angle_alpha   90.00
_cell.angle_beta   90.00
_cell.angle_gamma   90.00
#
_symmetry.space_group_name_H-M   'P 1'
#
loop_
_entity.id
_entity.type
_entity.pdbx_description
1 polymer ?
#
loop_
_entity_poly.entity_id
_entity_poly.type
_entity_poly.pdbx_seq_one_letter_code
_entity_poly.pdbx_strand_id
1 'polypeptide(L)'
;MMKRITRFSFLLVLMCLLAACGGRSFITDAAYRRRVEQDFSRRKAMLPQGDLFAVFDMDLPAYEREALEFLYAYMPLADIADYPGEFHLMNIRASRKAAEEMPWGKTIPEDIFRHFVLPVRVNNEQLDSARVVFYEELKNRVKSLSLYDAILEVNHWCHEKAVYTPSDSRTSSPLATVRTAYGRCGEESTLLVAALRSVGIPARQVYTPRWAHTDDNHAWVEAWADGRWYFLGACEPEPVLNLGWFNAPASRGMLMHTKVFGRYEGAEEVMSVTPNYTEINVVENYVPTAKATVTVEDEHTVARKQTDEKGKVFLTAGKGDMLVWVSKDGKFGYAKLPFGKESELTVKIDKVAGEAHTVDFDIVPPPESADLPEVISEQRAENDRRMAREDSIRNAYVSTFMTDETAREFAKRYKLDEELASRLLVASRGNHWVISDFMARLRSEKSKRGGFDLLQQISAKDLRDVRKEVLIDHMLSPMCKDNSLFSKYVRNPRVSNEMLTPYKTFFKDVVSKADAEAYEAEPMKLVAWVAEHIRIEKECNLGGAPITPEGVWKARVADAHSRDIFFVSMARSMAIPARIDEVTGKVQLMTANGAVDVNFDQVQPESQMLQKGRLVAGYRSVASLDDPKYYSHFTLSKLTSQGRLQLLSYDEGDADMGGGTTWAGLLKNGTALDAGSYVLVTGTRLAGGGVLPRIVFFSIVPGQTTEIELVMRERKDEVQVIGSFNSESLFTPRSGDGGTDKRSLLQACGRGYFVVGILDLNQEPTNHALCDIAAFKDKLEKWGRPMVLLFPDEAKAAKFAPASFPGLPSTICYGIDTDGIAEQIVNNMKLKHKEALPIFIIADTFNRVVFVSQGYTIGLGEQLMKTVENL
;
A
#
# COMPACT_ATOMS: atom_id res chain seq x y z
N MET A 1 58.68 36.71 33.97
CA MET A 1 58.24 35.41 33.31
C MET A 1 56.94 34.88 33.88
N MET A 2 56.64 34.95 35.14
CA MET A 2 55.42 34.47 35.79
C MET A 2 54.10 35.13 35.32
N LYS A 3 54.05 36.41 34.96
CA LYS A 3 52.84 37.14 34.51
C LYS A 3 52.37 36.75 33.07
N ARG A 4 53.19 36.12 32.26
CA ARG A 4 52.85 35.67 30.94
C ARG A 4 52.26 34.26 30.96
N ILE A 5 52.69 33.41 31.90
CA ILE A 5 52.21 32.07 32.08
C ILE A 5 50.75 32.08 32.62
N THR A 6 50.43 32.96 33.55
CA THR A 6 49.06 33.11 34.10
C THR A 6 48.04 33.62 33.07
N ARG A 7 48.45 34.49 32.10
CA ARG A 7 47.57 34.95 31.03
C ARG A 7 47.31 33.88 29.97
N PHE A 8 48.27 33.03 29.72
CA PHE A 8 48.08 31.92 28.78
C PHE A 8 47.19 30.81 29.35
N SER A 9 47.37 30.49 30.64
CA SER A 9 46.50 29.54 31.36
C SER A 9 45.07 30.06 31.51
N PHE A 10 44.87 31.37 31.72
CA PHE A 10 43.53 31.97 31.82
C PHE A 10 42.85 32.03 30.43
N LEU A 11 43.59 32.25 29.34
CA LEU A 11 43.07 32.18 27.98
C LEU A 11 42.71 30.74 27.57
N LEU A 12 43.51 29.75 27.97
CA LEU A 12 43.22 28.33 27.73
C LEU A 12 42.00 27.85 28.51
N VAL A 13 41.87 28.26 29.78
CA VAL A 13 40.68 27.95 30.64
C VAL A 13 39.46 28.69 30.12
N LEU A 14 39.58 29.94 29.62
CA LEU A 14 38.50 30.67 29.01
C LEU A 14 38.10 30.08 27.67
N MET A 15 39.04 29.58 26.83
CA MET A 15 38.77 28.82 25.63
C MET A 15 38.12 27.45 25.95
N CYS A 16 38.55 26.76 26.98
CA CYS A 16 37.92 25.52 27.46
C CYS A 16 36.51 25.77 28.07
N LEU A 17 36.29 26.91 28.74
CA LEU A 17 34.98 27.29 29.26
C LEU A 17 34.05 27.79 28.15
N LEU A 18 34.54 28.43 27.10
CA LEU A 18 33.76 28.79 25.92
C LEU A 18 33.46 27.58 25.04
N ALA A 19 34.31 26.54 25.02
CA ALA A 19 34.03 25.26 24.34
C ALA A 19 33.04 24.40 25.17
N ALA A 20 32.94 24.60 26.49
CA ALA A 20 31.98 23.90 27.37
C ALA A 20 30.58 24.54 27.37
N CYS A 21 30.42 25.77 26.86
CA CYS A 21 29.11 26.42 26.68
C CYS A 21 28.51 26.27 25.30
N GLY A 22 29.25 25.71 24.34
CA GLY A 22 28.71 25.30 23.04
C GLY A 22 27.98 23.97 23.20
N GLY A 23 26.64 23.98 23.20
CA GLY A 23 25.83 22.76 23.21
C GLY A 23 26.34 21.80 22.12
N ARG A 24 26.26 20.48 22.38
CA ARG A 24 26.67 19.43 21.44
C ARG A 24 25.99 19.67 20.10
N SER A 25 26.77 19.75 19.01
CA SER A 25 26.27 19.86 17.64
C SER A 25 25.51 18.58 17.23
N PHE A 26 24.45 18.71 16.46
CA PHE A 26 23.74 17.56 15.88
C PHE A 26 24.51 16.96 14.69
N ILE A 27 25.14 17.82 13.89
CA ILE A 27 25.96 17.40 12.73
C ILE A 27 27.41 17.71 13.02
N THR A 28 28.23 16.68 13.28
CA THR A 28 29.64 16.84 13.61
C THR A 28 30.51 17.15 12.39
N ASP A 29 30.19 16.59 11.20
CA ASP A 29 30.89 16.92 9.97
C ASP A 29 30.55 18.33 9.48
N ALA A 30 31.53 19.19 9.51
CA ALA A 30 31.37 20.61 9.15
C ALA A 30 31.08 20.84 7.65
N ALA A 31 31.53 19.94 6.77
CA ALA A 31 31.24 20.04 5.33
C ALA A 31 29.78 19.63 5.05
N TYR A 32 29.32 18.54 5.67
CA TYR A 32 27.95 18.09 5.59
C TYR A 32 27.00 19.13 6.21
N ARG A 33 27.32 19.69 7.39
CA ARG A 33 26.52 20.73 8.02
C ARG A 33 26.33 21.95 7.11
N ARG A 34 27.40 22.46 6.49
CA ARG A 34 27.29 23.57 5.52
C ARG A 34 26.40 23.23 4.33
N ARG A 35 26.41 21.99 3.84
CA ARG A 35 25.47 21.56 2.78
C ARG A 35 24.02 21.59 3.26
N VAL A 36 23.76 21.11 4.47
CA VAL A 36 22.42 21.16 5.08
C VAL A 36 21.94 22.61 5.21
N GLU A 37 22.77 23.50 5.73
CA GLU A 37 22.46 24.94 5.85
C GLU A 37 22.13 25.58 4.49
N GLN A 38 22.86 25.22 3.44
CA GLN A 38 22.62 25.70 2.08
C GLN A 38 21.31 25.14 1.52
N ASP A 39 21.05 23.86 1.68
CA ASP A 39 19.83 23.20 1.21
C ASP A 39 18.59 23.73 1.97
N PHE A 40 18.72 23.93 3.29
CA PHE A 40 17.68 24.57 4.10
C PHE A 40 17.41 26.01 3.62
N SER A 41 18.45 26.81 3.40
CA SER A 41 18.31 28.19 2.92
C SER A 41 17.63 28.25 1.56
N ARG A 42 17.95 27.31 0.65
CA ARG A 42 17.31 27.18 -0.65
C ARG A 42 15.83 26.81 -0.49
N ARG A 43 15.53 25.81 0.35
CA ARG A 43 14.17 25.37 0.62
C ARG A 43 13.33 26.50 1.22
N LYS A 44 13.89 27.23 2.19
CA LYS A 44 13.23 28.36 2.83
C LYS A 44 12.92 29.48 1.82
N ALA A 45 13.82 29.76 0.87
CA ALA A 45 13.62 30.78 -0.16
C ALA A 45 12.53 30.40 -1.18
N MET A 46 12.21 29.12 -1.34
CA MET A 46 11.17 28.64 -2.26
C MET A 46 9.75 28.80 -1.72
N LEU A 47 9.57 28.97 -0.41
CA LEU A 47 8.29 28.93 0.28
C LEU A 47 7.97 30.31 0.88
N PRO A 48 6.67 30.65 1.06
CA PRO A 48 6.27 31.81 1.83
C PRO A 48 6.85 31.75 3.25
N GLN A 49 7.21 32.90 3.78
CA GLN A 49 7.63 33.05 5.17
C GLN A 49 6.40 33.06 6.10
N GLY A 50 6.62 33.27 7.36
CA GLY A 50 5.59 33.29 8.39
C GLY A 50 5.45 31.96 9.10
N ASP A 51 4.23 31.47 9.28
CA ASP A 51 3.92 30.31 10.14
C ASP A 51 4.71 29.04 9.77
N LEU A 52 5.05 28.82 8.50
CA LEU A 52 5.80 27.64 8.05
C LEU A 52 7.20 27.54 8.69
N PHE A 53 7.79 28.68 9.07
CA PHE A 53 9.15 28.75 9.64
C PHE A 53 9.20 29.40 11.01
N ALA A 54 8.07 29.67 11.65
CA ALA A 54 7.99 30.36 12.95
C ALA A 54 8.79 29.69 14.06
N VAL A 55 8.98 28.37 14.03
CA VAL A 55 9.79 27.61 14.99
C VAL A 55 11.25 28.09 15.04
N PHE A 56 11.78 28.65 13.92
CA PHE A 56 13.15 29.14 13.87
C PHE A 56 13.33 30.52 14.52
N ASP A 57 12.25 31.21 14.89
CA ASP A 57 12.29 32.46 15.66
C ASP A 57 12.43 32.19 17.16
N MET A 58 12.29 30.96 17.61
CA MET A 58 12.51 30.53 18.99
C MET A 58 14.01 30.54 19.34
N ASP A 59 14.32 30.75 20.62
CA ASP A 59 15.66 30.57 21.15
C ASP A 59 15.93 29.06 21.35
N LEU A 60 16.54 28.43 20.30
CA LEU A 60 16.77 26.99 20.23
C LEU A 60 18.25 26.67 20.52
N PRO A 61 18.53 25.64 21.35
CA PRO A 61 19.88 25.07 21.43
C PRO A 61 20.43 24.67 20.05
N ALA A 62 21.75 24.77 19.86
CA ALA A 62 22.38 24.47 18.57
C ALA A 62 21.98 23.09 18.01
N TYR A 63 21.94 22.06 18.86
CA TYR A 63 21.49 20.71 18.46
C TYR A 63 20.07 20.69 17.89
N GLU A 64 19.12 21.35 18.54
CA GLU A 64 17.71 21.37 18.10
C GLU A 64 17.55 22.17 16.80
N ARG A 65 18.26 23.29 16.68
CA ARG A 65 18.27 24.12 15.48
C ARG A 65 18.84 23.37 14.29
N GLU A 66 20.02 22.76 14.43
CA GLU A 66 20.65 21.97 13.34
C GLU A 66 19.78 20.77 12.93
N ALA A 67 19.14 20.09 13.87
CA ALA A 67 18.23 18.98 13.59
C ALA A 67 16.95 19.45 12.86
N LEU A 68 16.40 20.61 13.23
CA LEU A 68 15.27 21.23 12.51
C LEU A 68 15.69 21.65 11.10
N GLU A 69 16.85 22.29 10.94
CA GLU A 69 17.37 22.68 9.62
C GLU A 69 17.53 21.47 8.70
N PHE A 70 18.06 20.35 9.24
CA PHE A 70 18.14 19.09 8.51
C PHE A 70 16.75 18.58 8.08
N LEU A 71 15.77 18.51 8.99
CA LEU A 71 14.43 18.06 8.64
C LEU A 71 13.78 18.97 7.61
N TYR A 72 13.82 20.29 7.80
CA TYR A 72 13.23 21.26 6.89
C TYR A 72 13.90 21.32 5.52
N ALA A 73 15.21 21.02 5.44
CA ALA A 73 15.91 20.91 4.17
C ALA A 73 15.39 19.73 3.33
N TYR A 74 15.03 18.61 3.98
CA TYR A 74 14.87 17.33 3.28
C TYR A 74 13.51 16.66 3.41
N MET A 75 12.71 16.97 4.44
CA MET A 75 11.38 16.37 4.56
C MET A 75 10.43 16.79 3.42
N PRO A 76 9.43 15.97 3.07
CA PRO A 76 8.43 16.35 2.08
C PRO A 76 7.75 17.68 2.42
N LEU A 77 7.27 18.39 1.40
CA LEU A 77 6.55 19.65 1.60
C LEU A 77 5.28 19.46 2.45
N ALA A 78 4.61 18.31 2.33
CA ALA A 78 3.48 17.95 3.19
C ALA A 78 3.83 18.08 4.68
N ASP A 79 5.04 17.70 5.10
CA ASP A 79 5.43 17.75 6.51
C ASP A 79 5.68 19.18 6.99
N ILE A 80 6.17 20.07 6.11
CA ILE A 80 6.34 21.49 6.43
C ILE A 80 4.98 22.21 6.46
N ALA A 81 4.10 21.88 5.52
CA ALA A 81 2.85 22.61 5.31
C ALA A 81 1.72 22.19 6.27
N ASP A 82 1.67 20.91 6.63
CA ASP A 82 0.56 20.33 7.38
C ASP A 82 0.81 20.22 8.89
N TYR A 83 2.08 20.29 9.34
CA TYR A 83 2.44 20.15 10.74
C TYR A 83 3.21 21.37 11.23
N PRO A 84 2.88 21.89 12.43
CA PRO A 84 3.59 23.04 12.99
C PRO A 84 5.03 22.67 13.37
N GLY A 85 5.93 23.64 13.36
CA GLY A 85 7.34 23.40 13.67
C GLY A 85 7.60 22.84 15.07
N GLU A 86 6.72 23.13 16.03
CA GLU A 86 6.74 22.57 17.39
C GLU A 86 6.51 21.05 17.40
N PHE A 87 5.75 20.52 16.45
CA PHE A 87 5.57 19.08 16.27
C PHE A 87 6.92 18.41 15.92
N HIS A 88 7.67 18.99 15.00
CA HIS A 88 9.00 18.48 14.64
C HIS A 88 9.98 18.62 15.79
N LEU A 89 9.95 19.74 16.51
CA LEU A 89 10.79 19.99 17.70
C LEU A 89 10.51 18.97 18.81
N MET A 90 9.24 18.67 19.08
CA MET A 90 8.84 17.62 20.03
C MET A 90 9.45 16.27 19.66
N ASN A 91 9.40 15.89 18.36
CA ASN A 91 9.95 14.63 17.87
C ASN A 91 11.49 14.59 17.92
N ILE A 92 12.19 15.71 17.68
CA ILE A 92 13.64 15.85 17.87
C ILE A 92 14.02 15.60 19.32
N ARG A 93 13.32 16.25 20.25
CA ARG A 93 13.54 16.09 21.69
C ARG A 93 13.31 14.65 22.14
N ALA A 94 12.27 14.00 21.65
CA ALA A 94 11.99 12.59 21.94
C ALA A 94 13.09 11.67 21.40
N SER A 95 13.58 11.90 20.19
CA SER A 95 14.67 11.13 19.60
C SER A 95 15.99 11.30 20.38
N ARG A 96 16.29 12.53 20.77
CA ARG A 96 17.46 12.83 21.62
C ARG A 96 17.36 12.13 22.96
N LYS A 97 16.20 12.20 23.63
CA LYS A 97 15.94 11.50 24.90
C LYS A 97 16.17 9.99 24.74
N ALA A 98 15.65 9.37 23.69
CA ALA A 98 15.88 7.95 23.42
C ALA A 98 17.38 7.64 23.25
N ALA A 99 18.13 8.45 22.49
CA ALA A 99 19.57 8.29 22.33
C ALA A 99 20.37 8.48 23.61
N GLU A 100 19.89 9.31 24.55
CA GLU A 100 20.54 9.53 25.85
C GLU A 100 20.23 8.41 26.86
N GLU A 101 19.02 7.84 26.83
CA GLU A 101 18.53 6.88 27.83
C GLU A 101 18.68 5.40 27.44
N MET A 102 18.73 5.08 26.12
CA MET A 102 18.87 3.69 25.65
C MET A 102 20.34 3.25 25.60
N PRO A 103 20.64 1.97 25.91
CA PRO A 103 22.01 1.45 25.94
C PRO A 103 22.77 1.63 24.63
N TRP A 104 22.09 1.50 23.49
CA TRP A 104 22.67 1.58 22.13
C TRP A 104 22.80 3.01 21.59
N GLY A 105 22.24 4.01 22.27
CA GLY A 105 22.20 5.37 21.72
C GLY A 105 23.58 6.01 21.46
N LYS A 106 24.64 5.51 22.10
CA LYS A 106 26.02 5.97 21.89
C LYS A 106 26.79 5.15 20.84
N THR A 107 26.27 3.99 20.44
CA THR A 107 26.93 3.08 19.49
C THR A 107 26.41 3.24 18.07
N ILE A 108 25.25 3.87 17.91
CA ILE A 108 24.66 4.14 16.58
C ILE A 108 25.45 5.27 15.92
N PRO A 109 25.98 5.07 14.69
CA PRO A 109 26.65 6.13 13.93
C PRO A 109 25.72 7.33 13.68
N GLU A 110 26.32 8.53 13.68
CA GLU A 110 25.56 9.78 13.52
C GLU A 110 24.75 9.84 12.22
N ASP A 111 25.33 9.38 11.11
CA ASP A 111 24.67 9.32 9.81
C ASP A 111 23.49 8.35 9.80
N ILE A 112 23.61 7.19 10.42
CA ILE A 112 22.54 6.21 10.60
C ILE A 112 21.44 6.79 11.48
N PHE A 113 21.78 7.42 12.61
CA PHE A 113 20.81 8.07 13.47
C PHE A 113 20.06 9.19 12.73
N ARG A 114 20.78 10.05 12.03
CA ARG A 114 20.23 11.20 11.32
C ARG A 114 19.22 10.80 10.23
N HIS A 115 19.48 9.69 9.52
CA HIS A 115 18.63 9.28 8.40
C HIS A 115 17.55 8.25 8.77
N PHE A 116 17.75 7.44 9.82
CA PHE A 116 16.90 6.29 10.11
C PHE A 116 16.29 6.28 11.52
N VAL A 117 16.61 7.27 12.36
CA VAL A 117 15.95 7.48 13.68
C VAL A 117 15.24 8.81 13.72
N LEU A 118 15.95 9.90 13.37
CA LEU A 118 15.41 11.26 13.49
C LEU A 118 14.13 11.51 12.69
N PRO A 119 14.02 11.17 11.38
CA PRO A 119 12.84 11.45 10.59
C PRO A 119 11.60 10.78 11.19
N VAL A 120 10.47 11.52 11.24
CA VAL A 120 9.18 10.97 11.69
C VAL A 120 8.57 10.15 10.59
N ARG A 121 8.51 10.72 9.39
CA ARG A 121 7.92 10.10 8.21
C ARG A 121 8.63 8.82 7.80
N VAL A 122 7.84 7.82 7.48
CA VAL A 122 8.29 6.51 6.98
C VAL A 122 7.96 6.36 5.50
N ASN A 123 6.71 6.65 5.12
CA ASN A 123 6.22 6.53 3.74
C ASN A 123 5.30 7.74 3.40
N ASN A 124 4.02 7.50 3.15
CA ASN A 124 3.01 8.53 2.86
C ASN A 124 1.91 8.61 3.93
N GLU A 125 2.17 8.05 5.10
CA GLU A 125 1.25 8.03 6.24
C GLU A 125 0.94 9.44 6.77
N GLN A 126 -0.15 9.54 7.51
CA GLN A 126 -0.39 10.69 8.36
C GLN A 126 0.55 10.65 9.57
N LEU A 127 1.15 11.77 9.92
CA LEU A 127 2.01 11.86 11.09
C LEU A 127 1.18 12.12 12.36
N ASP A 128 1.64 11.55 13.48
CA ASP A 128 1.04 11.74 14.78
C ASP A 128 2.09 11.74 15.90
N SER A 129 1.66 11.76 17.16
CA SER A 129 2.53 11.76 18.32
C SER A 129 3.03 10.36 18.74
N ALA A 130 2.97 9.38 17.87
CA ALA A 130 3.33 7.98 18.16
C ALA A 130 4.72 7.86 18.81
N ARG A 131 5.71 8.62 18.37
CA ARG A 131 7.08 8.57 18.92
C ARG A 131 7.12 8.78 20.42
N VAL A 132 6.38 9.74 20.93
CA VAL A 132 6.35 10.04 22.38
C VAL A 132 5.56 8.96 23.12
N VAL A 133 4.42 8.54 22.57
CA VAL A 133 3.55 7.51 23.18
C VAL A 133 4.27 6.16 23.24
N PHE A 134 4.85 5.72 22.13
CA PHE A 134 5.52 4.42 22.04
C PHE A 134 6.80 4.38 22.89
N TYR A 135 7.53 5.49 22.98
CA TYR A 135 8.69 5.55 23.88
C TYR A 135 8.30 5.22 25.32
N GLU A 136 7.23 5.81 25.83
CA GLU A 136 6.79 5.57 27.22
C GLU A 136 6.33 4.12 27.45
N GLU A 137 5.73 3.47 26.47
CA GLU A 137 5.33 2.06 26.54
C GLU A 137 6.53 1.09 26.43
N LEU A 138 7.51 1.41 25.56
CA LEU A 138 8.58 0.49 25.17
C LEU A 138 9.86 0.61 26.00
N LYS A 139 10.20 1.82 26.48
CA LYS A 139 11.50 2.09 27.12
C LYS A 139 11.91 1.10 28.21
N ASN A 140 10.97 0.74 29.09
CA ASN A 140 11.25 -0.20 30.20
C ASN A 140 11.27 -1.65 29.73
N ARG A 141 10.64 -1.94 28.60
CA ARG A 141 10.54 -3.27 28.01
C ARG A 141 11.84 -3.66 27.31
N VAL A 142 12.55 -2.69 26.71
CA VAL A 142 13.71 -2.94 25.85
C VAL A 142 15.06 -2.57 26.47
N LYS A 143 15.13 -1.66 27.45
CA LYS A 143 16.39 -1.08 27.96
C LYS A 143 17.40 -2.07 28.53
N SER A 144 16.98 -3.27 28.92
CA SER A 144 17.87 -4.32 29.46
C SER A 144 18.26 -5.37 28.42
N LEU A 145 17.80 -5.24 27.19
CA LEU A 145 18.05 -6.17 26.10
C LEU A 145 19.27 -5.74 25.27
N SER A 146 19.84 -6.70 24.52
CA SER A 146 20.73 -6.38 23.40
C SER A 146 19.96 -5.62 22.31
N LEU A 147 20.67 -4.93 21.41
CA LEU A 147 20.01 -4.24 20.30
C LEU A 147 19.25 -5.23 19.39
N TYR A 148 19.83 -6.40 19.13
CA TYR A 148 19.21 -7.47 18.36
C TYR A 148 17.90 -7.97 19.02
N ASP A 149 17.94 -8.28 20.32
CA ASP A 149 16.76 -8.74 21.04
C ASP A 149 15.70 -7.65 21.20
N ALA A 150 16.13 -6.38 21.31
CA ALA A 150 15.21 -5.26 21.38
C ALA A 150 14.41 -5.08 20.07
N ILE A 151 15.01 -5.35 18.90
CA ILE A 151 14.30 -5.33 17.62
C ILE A 151 13.20 -6.39 17.62
N LEU A 152 13.51 -7.63 18.01
CA LEU A 152 12.52 -8.71 18.11
C LEU A 152 11.41 -8.35 19.10
N GLU A 153 11.77 -7.82 20.27
CA GLU A 153 10.84 -7.42 21.33
C GLU A 153 9.85 -6.34 20.87
N VAL A 154 10.33 -5.34 20.12
CA VAL A 154 9.46 -4.28 19.56
C VAL A 154 8.49 -4.87 18.54
N ASN A 155 8.92 -5.84 17.72
CA ASN A 155 8.01 -6.48 16.78
C ASN A 155 6.91 -7.31 17.49
N HIS A 156 7.25 -8.02 18.54
CA HIS A 156 6.27 -8.67 19.41
C HIS A 156 5.27 -7.67 20.03
N TRP A 157 5.75 -6.52 20.50
CA TRP A 157 4.86 -5.46 20.96
C TRP A 157 3.92 -4.96 19.83
N CYS A 158 4.40 -4.85 18.58
CA CYS A 158 3.55 -4.48 17.45
C CYS A 158 2.47 -5.54 17.20
N HIS A 159 2.78 -6.83 17.33
CA HIS A 159 1.81 -7.93 17.21
C HIS A 159 0.73 -7.89 18.30
N GLU A 160 1.06 -7.44 19.52
CA GLU A 160 0.06 -7.16 20.56
C GLU A 160 -0.94 -6.07 20.13
N LYS A 161 -0.55 -5.16 19.23
CA LYS A 161 -1.34 -3.97 18.87
C LYS A 161 -2.16 -4.13 17.58
N ALA A 162 -1.59 -4.78 16.56
CA ALA A 162 -2.22 -4.87 15.25
C ALA A 162 -1.95 -6.20 14.55
N VAL A 163 -2.84 -6.55 13.62
CA VAL A 163 -2.74 -7.72 12.76
C VAL A 163 -3.12 -7.31 11.33
N TYR A 164 -2.57 -8.04 10.37
CA TYR A 164 -2.83 -7.79 8.95
C TYR A 164 -4.31 -7.84 8.61
N THR A 165 -4.77 -6.84 7.87
CA THR A 165 -6.08 -6.82 7.23
C THR A 165 -6.00 -5.96 5.98
N PRO A 166 -6.39 -6.49 4.80
CA PRO A 166 -6.41 -5.72 3.57
C PRO A 166 -7.33 -4.50 3.69
N SER A 167 -6.95 -3.41 3.07
CA SER A 167 -7.72 -2.16 3.03
C SER A 167 -7.29 -1.29 1.86
N ASP A 168 -7.89 -0.10 1.68
CA ASP A 168 -7.52 0.86 0.63
C ASP A 168 -6.04 1.29 0.70
N SER A 169 -5.54 1.92 -0.36
CA SER A 169 -4.13 2.28 -0.52
C SER A 169 -3.64 3.40 0.41
N ARG A 170 -4.53 4.14 1.06
CA ARG A 170 -4.17 5.20 2.00
C ARG A 170 -3.47 4.60 3.24
N THR A 171 -2.39 5.20 3.71
CA THR A 171 -1.67 4.74 4.90
C THR A 171 -2.14 5.54 6.13
N SER A 172 -2.71 4.84 7.11
CA SER A 172 -3.12 5.43 8.40
C SER A 172 -1.90 5.76 9.26
N SER A 173 -2.07 6.67 10.21
CA SER A 173 -1.02 6.98 11.18
C SER A 173 -0.75 5.81 12.14
N PRO A 174 0.44 5.71 12.76
CA PRO A 174 0.76 4.65 13.69
C PRO A 174 -0.21 4.52 14.87
N LEU A 175 -0.65 5.64 15.47
CA LEU A 175 -1.65 5.60 16.56
C LEU A 175 -3.05 5.19 16.06
N ALA A 176 -3.41 5.54 14.82
CA ALA A 176 -4.66 5.07 14.22
C ALA A 176 -4.62 3.57 13.99
N THR A 177 -3.49 3.02 13.52
CA THR A 177 -3.29 1.57 13.34
C THR A 177 -3.44 0.84 14.68
N VAL A 178 -2.81 1.31 15.75
CA VAL A 178 -2.99 0.76 17.10
C VAL A 178 -4.45 0.84 17.55
N ARG A 179 -5.11 1.98 17.36
CA ARG A 179 -6.51 2.18 17.75
C ARG A 179 -7.46 1.23 17.05
N THR A 180 -7.23 0.95 15.77
CA THR A 180 -8.07 0.06 14.99
C THR A 180 -7.73 -1.41 15.14
N ALA A 181 -6.55 -1.73 15.69
CA ALA A 181 -5.96 -3.05 15.81
C ALA A 181 -5.83 -3.81 14.47
N TYR A 182 -5.83 -3.07 13.36
CA TYR A 182 -5.70 -3.58 11.98
C TYR A 182 -4.75 -2.71 11.17
N GLY A 183 -4.00 -3.33 10.26
CA GLY A 183 -3.24 -2.66 9.23
C GLY A 183 -2.98 -3.57 8.04
N ARG A 184 -2.88 -3.02 6.83
CA ARG A 184 -2.21 -3.73 5.74
C ARG A 184 -0.70 -3.62 5.92
N CYS A 185 0.09 -4.31 5.10
CA CYS A 185 1.55 -4.31 5.22
C CYS A 185 2.19 -2.91 5.27
N GLY A 186 1.58 -1.93 4.58
CA GLY A 186 2.02 -0.52 4.61
C GLY A 186 1.85 0.13 5.98
N GLU A 187 0.72 -0.10 6.68
CA GLU A 187 0.49 0.38 8.03
C GLU A 187 1.31 -0.37 9.08
N GLU A 188 1.38 -1.72 8.97
CA GLU A 188 2.14 -2.54 9.91
C GLU A 188 3.63 -2.20 9.89
N SER A 189 4.22 -2.07 8.70
CA SER A 189 5.62 -1.66 8.57
C SER A 189 5.87 -0.22 9.03
N THR A 190 4.92 0.70 8.79
CA THR A 190 4.99 2.07 9.34
C THR A 190 4.90 2.06 10.87
N LEU A 191 4.03 1.25 11.46
CA LEU A 191 3.91 1.07 12.91
C LEU A 191 5.22 0.55 13.51
N LEU A 192 5.80 -0.52 12.94
CA LEU A 192 7.04 -1.09 13.45
C LEU A 192 8.23 -0.14 13.33
N VAL A 193 8.38 0.57 12.19
CA VAL A 193 9.43 1.58 12.04
C VAL A 193 9.26 2.71 13.06
N ALA A 194 8.03 3.20 13.26
CA ALA A 194 7.75 4.25 14.24
C ALA A 194 8.08 3.78 15.68
N ALA A 195 7.74 2.54 16.02
CA ALA A 195 8.02 1.94 17.33
C ALA A 195 9.53 1.78 17.57
N LEU A 196 10.27 1.22 16.59
CA LEU A 196 11.73 1.08 16.67
C LEU A 196 12.42 2.45 16.82
N ARG A 197 12.05 3.42 15.98
CA ARG A 197 12.61 4.79 16.04
C ARG A 197 12.29 5.49 17.34
N SER A 198 11.16 5.18 17.99
CA SER A 198 10.76 5.78 19.26
C SER A 198 11.75 5.46 20.39
N VAL A 199 12.35 4.28 20.36
CA VAL A 199 13.39 3.84 21.32
C VAL A 199 14.81 3.98 20.77
N GLY A 200 14.98 4.80 19.71
CA GLY A 200 16.28 5.13 19.15
C GLY A 200 16.91 4.01 18.30
N ILE A 201 16.15 3.01 17.85
CA ILE A 201 16.64 1.96 16.95
C ILE A 201 16.46 2.41 15.50
N PRO A 202 17.54 2.44 14.68
CA PRO A 202 17.43 2.80 13.29
C PRO A 202 16.61 1.77 12.52
N ALA A 203 15.60 2.25 11.80
CA ALA A 203 14.71 1.40 11.03
C ALA A 203 14.23 2.10 9.76
N ARG A 204 13.89 1.29 8.75
CA ARG A 204 13.35 1.75 7.47
C ARG A 204 12.31 0.75 6.94
N GLN A 205 11.30 1.26 6.25
CA GLN A 205 10.38 0.42 5.49
C GLN A 205 11.07 0.01 4.20
N VAL A 206 10.94 -1.25 3.82
CA VAL A 206 11.32 -1.75 2.50
C VAL A 206 10.03 -2.09 1.75
N TYR A 207 9.97 -1.71 0.49
CA TYR A 207 8.80 -1.88 -0.35
C TYR A 207 9.20 -2.58 -1.65
N THR A 208 8.46 -3.65 -1.99
CA THR A 208 8.48 -4.23 -3.33
C THR A 208 7.15 -3.90 -4.02
N PRO A 209 7.17 -3.17 -5.14
CA PRO A 209 5.93 -2.76 -5.80
C PRO A 209 5.18 -3.93 -6.45
N ARG A 210 5.90 -4.99 -6.81
CA ARG A 210 5.33 -6.24 -7.34
C ARG A 210 6.23 -7.42 -7.03
N TRP A 211 5.62 -8.50 -6.60
CA TRP A 211 6.30 -9.78 -6.51
C TRP A 211 6.52 -10.40 -7.91
N ALA A 212 7.53 -11.23 -8.06
CA ALA A 212 7.73 -11.96 -9.32
C ALA A 212 6.61 -12.98 -9.60
N HIS A 213 5.95 -13.51 -8.58
CA HIS A 213 4.95 -14.56 -8.68
C HIS A 213 3.50 -14.09 -8.61
N THR A 214 3.25 -12.83 -8.23
CA THR A 214 1.91 -12.21 -8.16
C THR A 214 1.98 -10.73 -8.44
N ASP A 215 0.84 -10.12 -8.77
CA ASP A 215 0.74 -8.66 -9.01
C ASP A 215 0.67 -7.84 -7.72
N ASP A 216 0.66 -8.50 -6.56
CA ASP A 216 0.64 -7.82 -5.26
C ASP A 216 1.98 -7.17 -4.93
N ASN A 217 1.90 -6.11 -4.17
CA ASN A 217 3.02 -5.46 -3.52
C ASN A 217 3.21 -5.99 -2.09
N HIS A 218 4.33 -5.64 -1.48
CA HIS A 218 4.55 -5.89 -0.06
C HIS A 218 5.47 -4.84 0.56
N ALA A 219 5.26 -4.59 1.85
CA ALA A 219 6.13 -3.75 2.65
C ALA A 219 6.50 -4.48 3.95
N TRP A 220 7.79 -4.44 4.29
CA TRP A 220 8.34 -4.99 5.53
C TRP A 220 9.34 -4.00 6.13
N VAL A 221 10.09 -4.40 7.13
CA VAL A 221 11.02 -3.54 7.84
C VAL A 221 12.43 -4.07 7.78
N GLU A 222 13.38 -3.16 7.67
CA GLU A 222 14.77 -3.39 8.04
C GLU A 222 15.13 -2.56 9.27
N ALA A 223 15.82 -3.18 10.23
CA ALA A 223 16.35 -2.54 11.41
C ALA A 223 17.86 -2.73 11.50
N TRP A 224 18.58 -1.69 11.93
CA TRP A 224 20.03 -1.72 12.00
C TRP A 224 20.50 -2.13 13.41
N ALA A 225 21.38 -3.11 13.45
CA ALA A 225 22.05 -3.53 14.68
C ALA A 225 23.49 -3.95 14.37
N ASP A 226 24.42 -3.57 15.24
CA ASP A 226 25.82 -4.03 15.25
C ASP A 226 26.52 -3.94 13.89
N GLY A 227 26.27 -2.86 13.16
CA GLY A 227 26.95 -2.54 11.91
C GLY A 227 26.27 -3.04 10.63
N ARG A 228 25.08 -3.66 10.72
CA ARG A 228 24.35 -4.17 9.54
C ARG A 228 22.83 -4.04 9.67
N TRP A 229 22.15 -4.13 8.53
CA TRP A 229 20.71 -4.18 8.44
C TRP A 229 20.20 -5.62 8.52
N TYR A 230 19.10 -5.81 9.26
CA TYR A 230 18.35 -7.05 9.36
C TYR A 230 16.93 -6.80 8.93
N PHE A 231 16.33 -7.71 8.16
CA PHE A 231 14.92 -7.60 7.81
C PHE A 231 14.03 -8.45 8.72
N LEU A 232 12.76 -8.05 8.82
CA LEU A 232 11.72 -8.74 9.57
C LEU A 232 10.34 -8.36 9.04
N GLY A 233 9.36 -9.28 9.13
CA GLY A 233 7.95 -9.01 8.88
C GLY A 233 7.38 -8.13 9.99
N ALA A 234 6.63 -7.09 9.61
CA ALA A 234 6.06 -6.17 10.58
C ALA A 234 4.79 -6.74 11.21
N CYS A 235 4.66 -6.68 12.51
CA CYS A 235 3.60 -7.33 13.29
C CYS A 235 3.53 -8.86 13.12
N GLU A 236 4.56 -9.45 12.56
CA GLU A 236 4.70 -10.89 12.31
C GLU A 236 6.01 -11.38 12.94
N PRO A 237 6.10 -11.47 14.27
CA PRO A 237 7.34 -11.80 14.95
C PRO A 237 7.80 -13.23 14.68
N GLU A 238 9.06 -13.37 14.33
CA GLU A 238 9.77 -14.61 14.14
C GLU A 238 10.83 -14.80 15.24
N PRO A 239 11.30 -16.02 15.51
CA PRO A 239 12.29 -16.25 16.57
C PRO A 239 13.63 -15.57 16.36
N VAL A 240 13.97 -15.27 15.12
CA VAL A 240 15.24 -14.67 14.71
C VAL A 240 15.02 -13.64 13.61
N LEU A 241 15.92 -12.66 13.48
CA LEU A 241 15.90 -11.70 12.38
C LEU A 241 16.32 -12.40 11.05
N ASN A 242 16.03 -11.74 9.92
CA ASN A 242 16.18 -12.27 8.57
C ASN A 242 15.30 -13.50 8.27
N LEU A 243 14.26 -13.66 9.03
CA LEU A 243 13.24 -14.68 8.82
C LEU A 243 11.87 -14.02 8.67
N GLY A 244 11.12 -14.51 7.70
CA GLY A 244 9.75 -14.09 7.43
C GLY A 244 9.14 -15.01 6.38
N TRP A 245 7.83 -15.03 6.27
CA TRP A 245 7.14 -15.82 5.25
C TRP A 245 7.56 -15.46 3.82
N PHE A 246 8.08 -14.26 3.63
CA PHE A 246 8.47 -13.74 2.32
C PHE A 246 9.93 -14.01 1.94
N ASN A 247 10.70 -14.83 2.66
CA ASN A 247 12.09 -15.13 2.28
C ASN A 247 12.19 -15.65 0.85
N ALA A 248 11.39 -16.67 0.48
CA ALA A 248 11.39 -17.22 -0.87
C ALA A 248 10.92 -16.21 -1.92
N PRO A 249 9.77 -15.49 -1.78
CA PRO A 249 9.41 -14.41 -2.66
C PRO A 249 10.47 -13.29 -2.76
N ALA A 250 11.06 -12.90 -1.65
CA ALA A 250 12.08 -11.85 -1.63
C ALA A 250 13.34 -12.26 -2.39
N SER A 251 13.75 -13.54 -2.32
CA SER A 251 14.89 -14.04 -3.11
C SER A 251 14.69 -13.94 -4.62
N ARG A 252 13.45 -13.73 -5.08
CA ARG A 252 13.04 -13.57 -6.47
C ARG A 252 12.60 -12.14 -6.79
N GLY A 253 12.84 -11.18 -5.89
CA GLY A 253 12.44 -9.80 -6.08
C GLY A 253 13.18 -9.14 -7.24
N MET A 254 12.44 -8.41 -8.09
CA MET A 254 13.03 -7.60 -9.16
C MET A 254 13.47 -6.25 -8.62
N LEU A 255 12.63 -5.59 -7.83
CA LEU A 255 12.88 -4.30 -7.20
C LEU A 255 12.44 -4.32 -5.74
N MET A 256 13.31 -3.82 -4.88
CA MET A 256 13.04 -3.54 -3.47
C MET A 256 13.71 -2.23 -3.13
N HIS A 257 12.95 -1.31 -2.54
CA HIS A 257 13.48 0.01 -2.28
C HIS A 257 13.04 0.56 -0.92
N THR A 258 13.77 1.53 -0.43
CA THR A 258 13.44 2.30 0.78
C THR A 258 13.58 3.80 0.51
N LYS A 259 12.83 4.59 1.27
CA LYS A 259 12.86 6.06 1.20
C LYS A 259 13.78 6.61 2.29
N VAL A 260 14.66 7.53 1.90
CA VAL A 260 15.56 8.22 2.82
C VAL A 260 15.41 9.73 2.63
N PHE A 261 14.96 10.40 3.68
CA PHE A 261 14.80 11.85 3.68
C PHE A 261 16.11 12.52 4.09
N GLY A 262 16.94 12.85 3.10
CA GLY A 262 18.23 13.48 3.31
C GLY A 262 19.26 13.08 2.26
N ARG A 263 20.44 13.69 2.35
CA ARG A 263 21.61 13.28 1.57
C ARG A 263 22.31 12.14 2.30
N TYR A 264 21.90 10.92 2.01
CA TYR A 264 22.52 9.72 2.55
C TYR A 264 23.70 9.29 1.66
N GLU A 265 24.91 9.42 2.16
CA GLU A 265 26.13 9.14 1.40
C GLU A 265 26.56 7.65 1.46
N GLY A 266 25.92 6.86 2.34
CA GLY A 266 26.18 5.42 2.48
C GLY A 266 25.45 4.54 1.48
N ALA A 267 24.68 5.11 0.56
CA ALA A 267 23.97 4.36 -0.47
C ALA A 267 24.88 4.10 -1.66
N GLU A 268 25.06 2.85 -2.06
CA GLU A 268 25.82 2.51 -3.27
C GLU A 268 25.05 2.89 -4.53
N GLU A 269 23.72 2.78 -4.51
CA GLU A 269 22.85 3.19 -5.60
C GLU A 269 21.60 3.91 -5.10
N VAL A 270 21.27 4.97 -5.81
CA VAL A 270 20.14 5.84 -5.52
C VAL A 270 19.24 5.88 -6.75
N MET A 271 18.00 5.49 -6.61
CA MET A 271 17.02 5.47 -7.71
C MET A 271 16.60 6.88 -8.14
N SER A 272 16.45 7.77 -7.16
CA SER A 272 16.17 9.19 -7.39
C SER A 272 16.98 10.02 -6.42
N VAL A 273 17.81 10.91 -6.93
CA VAL A 273 18.64 11.80 -6.10
C VAL A 273 18.14 13.22 -6.28
N THR A 274 17.42 13.69 -5.28
CA THR A 274 17.19 15.12 -5.11
C THR A 274 17.78 15.56 -3.79
N PRO A 275 18.01 16.84 -3.57
CA PRO A 275 18.48 17.32 -2.27
C PRO A 275 17.56 16.96 -1.11
N ASN A 276 16.27 16.76 -1.40
CA ASN A 276 15.23 16.58 -0.39
C ASN A 276 14.85 15.11 -0.14
N TYR A 277 15.09 14.24 -1.13
CA TYR A 277 14.59 12.88 -1.08
C TYR A 277 15.49 11.94 -1.88
N THR A 278 15.75 10.80 -1.28
CA THR A 278 16.56 9.74 -1.89
C THR A 278 15.83 8.41 -1.75
N GLU A 279 15.72 7.69 -2.83
CA GLU A 279 15.21 6.32 -2.83
C GLU A 279 16.39 5.37 -3.07
N ILE A 280 16.60 4.45 -2.12
CA ILE A 280 17.69 3.49 -2.14
C ILE A 280 17.14 2.16 -2.62
N ASN A 281 17.74 1.58 -3.63
CA ASN A 281 17.48 0.21 -4.02
C ASN A 281 18.23 -0.75 -3.07
N VAL A 282 17.48 -1.60 -2.37
CA VAL A 282 18.00 -2.57 -1.39
C VAL A 282 17.97 -4.01 -1.88
N VAL A 283 17.67 -4.24 -3.16
CA VAL A 283 17.54 -5.60 -3.71
C VAL A 283 18.82 -6.42 -3.59
N GLU A 284 19.98 -5.77 -3.53
CA GLU A 284 21.28 -6.42 -3.35
C GLU A 284 21.42 -7.20 -2.04
N ASN A 285 20.63 -6.83 -1.03
CA ASN A 285 20.66 -7.50 0.27
C ASN A 285 19.93 -8.85 0.26
N TYR A 286 19.14 -9.14 -0.78
CA TYR A 286 18.22 -10.26 -0.82
C TYR A 286 18.46 -11.23 -1.97
N VAL A 287 18.86 -10.73 -3.14
CA VAL A 287 19.05 -11.54 -4.35
C VAL A 287 20.35 -11.20 -5.04
N PRO A 288 20.94 -12.13 -5.82
CA PRO A 288 22.04 -11.80 -6.71
C PRO A 288 21.59 -10.72 -7.71
N THR A 289 22.27 -9.58 -7.71
CA THR A 289 21.94 -8.44 -8.56
C THR A 289 23.00 -8.20 -9.62
N ALA A 290 22.63 -7.45 -10.65
CA ALA A 290 23.56 -6.91 -11.64
C ALA A 290 23.15 -5.46 -11.96
N LYS A 291 24.14 -4.63 -12.34
CA LYS A 291 23.90 -3.28 -12.83
C LYS A 291 23.49 -3.35 -14.29
N ALA A 292 22.37 -2.73 -14.61
CA ALA A 292 21.90 -2.57 -15.99
C ALA A 292 21.88 -1.11 -16.38
N THR A 293 22.24 -0.85 -17.63
CA THR A 293 22.09 0.48 -18.23
C THR A 293 20.76 0.50 -18.99
N VAL A 294 19.78 1.22 -18.46
CA VAL A 294 18.43 1.26 -18.99
C VAL A 294 17.85 2.65 -18.90
N THR A 295 16.95 3.00 -19.82
CA THR A 295 16.14 4.21 -19.74
C THR A 295 14.69 3.81 -19.60
N VAL A 296 14.01 4.31 -18.58
CA VAL A 296 12.61 3.96 -18.28
C VAL A 296 11.81 5.22 -17.97
N GLU A 297 10.70 5.41 -18.68
CA GLU A 297 9.62 6.34 -18.28
C GLU A 297 8.26 5.69 -18.51
N ASP A 298 7.54 5.38 -17.42
CA ASP A 298 6.14 4.96 -17.46
C ASP A 298 5.51 5.06 -16.06
N GLU A 299 4.22 5.35 -15.98
CA GLU A 299 3.49 5.49 -14.72
C GLU A 299 3.20 4.15 -14.04
N HIS A 300 3.35 3.05 -14.76
CA HIS A 300 3.31 1.69 -14.21
C HIS A 300 4.65 1.15 -13.83
N THR A 301 5.70 1.88 -14.09
CA THR A 301 7.02 1.40 -13.77
C THR A 301 7.25 1.40 -12.28
N VAL A 302 7.85 0.34 -11.85
CA VAL A 302 8.41 0.19 -10.52
C VAL A 302 9.71 0.99 -10.34
N ALA A 303 10.27 1.51 -11.43
CA ALA A 303 11.41 2.43 -11.43
C ALA A 303 11.29 3.43 -12.57
N ARG A 304 11.51 4.70 -12.24
CA ARG A 304 11.49 5.80 -13.21
C ARG A 304 12.77 6.59 -13.08
N LYS A 305 13.52 6.72 -14.18
CA LYS A 305 14.78 7.44 -14.23
C LYS A 305 14.89 8.25 -15.52
N GLN A 306 15.77 9.26 -15.51
CA GLN A 306 16.14 10.03 -16.68
C GLN A 306 17.54 9.66 -17.13
N THR A 307 17.78 9.64 -18.44
CA THR A 307 19.10 9.45 -19.01
C THR A 307 20.00 10.67 -18.75
N ASP A 308 21.30 10.41 -18.65
CA ASP A 308 22.32 11.44 -18.67
C ASP A 308 22.50 12.09 -20.08
N GLU A 309 23.41 13.02 -20.20
CA GLU A 309 23.73 13.70 -21.48
C GLU A 309 24.19 12.75 -22.60
N LYS A 310 24.60 11.54 -22.23
CA LYS A 310 25.02 10.48 -23.16
C LYS A 310 23.87 9.50 -23.50
N GLY A 311 22.67 9.76 -23.01
CA GLY A 311 21.51 8.89 -23.18
C GLY A 311 21.59 7.60 -22.35
N LYS A 312 22.33 7.57 -21.25
CA LYS A 312 22.52 6.39 -20.40
C LYS A 312 21.91 6.58 -19.02
N VAL A 313 21.39 5.49 -18.47
CA VAL A 313 20.89 5.42 -17.09
C VAL A 313 21.17 4.04 -16.51
N PHE A 314 21.29 3.95 -15.19
CA PHE A 314 21.56 2.72 -14.46
C PHE A 314 20.40 2.35 -13.55
N LEU A 315 20.16 1.06 -13.44
CA LEU A 315 19.21 0.46 -12.50
C LEU A 315 19.84 -0.80 -11.91
N THR A 316 19.79 -0.95 -10.59
CA THR A 316 20.07 -2.21 -9.90
C THR A 316 18.76 -2.96 -9.69
N ALA A 317 18.70 -4.22 -10.09
CA ALA A 317 17.50 -5.05 -10.01
C ALA A 317 17.85 -6.53 -9.84
N GLY A 318 16.86 -7.36 -9.49
CA GLY A 318 17.00 -8.80 -9.52
C GLY A 318 17.24 -9.34 -10.93
N LYS A 319 17.91 -10.48 -11.04
CA LYS A 319 18.32 -11.08 -12.33
C LYS A 319 17.18 -11.78 -13.06
N GLY A 320 16.07 -11.11 -13.27
CA GLY A 320 14.95 -11.56 -14.08
C GLY A 320 14.79 -10.71 -15.36
N ASP A 321 13.85 -11.11 -16.20
CA ASP A 321 13.52 -10.32 -17.39
C ASP A 321 12.74 -9.06 -17.01
N MET A 322 12.97 -7.95 -17.71
CA MET A 322 12.17 -6.74 -17.58
C MET A 322 11.83 -6.15 -18.94
N LEU A 323 10.67 -5.51 -19.04
CA LEU A 323 10.30 -4.68 -20.17
C LEU A 323 10.73 -3.23 -19.86
N VAL A 324 11.46 -2.66 -20.79
CA VAL A 324 11.96 -1.29 -20.72
C VAL A 324 11.18 -0.44 -21.70
N TRP A 325 10.56 0.63 -21.21
CA TRP A 325 9.85 1.63 -22.00
C TRP A 325 10.61 2.95 -21.95
N VAL A 326 10.77 3.61 -23.08
CA VAL A 326 11.47 4.88 -23.22
C VAL A 326 10.61 5.85 -23.99
N SER A 327 10.50 7.09 -23.53
CA SER A 327 9.78 8.15 -24.24
C SER A 327 10.51 9.47 -24.25
N LYS A 328 10.39 10.21 -25.32
CA LYS A 328 10.90 11.57 -25.48
C LYS A 328 10.20 12.29 -26.63
N ASP A 329 9.79 13.54 -26.39
CA ASP A 329 9.24 14.43 -27.42
C ASP A 329 8.12 13.81 -28.28
N GLY A 330 7.20 13.07 -27.64
CA GLY A 330 6.06 12.42 -28.29
C GLY A 330 6.38 11.11 -29.02
N LYS A 331 7.64 10.69 -29.02
CA LYS A 331 8.08 9.38 -29.51
C LYS A 331 8.34 8.43 -28.36
N PHE A 332 8.27 7.16 -28.61
CA PHE A 332 8.58 6.10 -27.65
C PHE A 332 9.27 4.90 -28.31
N GLY A 333 9.78 4.05 -27.47
CA GLY A 333 10.32 2.75 -27.82
C GLY A 333 10.29 1.83 -26.62
N TYR A 334 10.35 0.54 -26.87
CA TYR A 334 10.39 -0.47 -25.80
C TYR A 334 11.19 -1.69 -26.24
N ALA A 335 11.78 -2.37 -25.27
CA ALA A 335 12.47 -3.63 -25.51
C ALA A 335 12.50 -4.48 -24.23
N LYS A 336 12.61 -5.79 -24.38
CA LYS A 336 12.85 -6.70 -23.27
C LYS A 336 14.35 -6.78 -22.98
N LEU A 337 14.71 -6.62 -21.70
CA LEU A 337 16.04 -6.90 -21.18
C LEU A 337 16.00 -8.24 -20.46
N PRO A 338 16.64 -9.29 -20.97
CA PRO A 338 16.84 -10.56 -20.27
C PRO A 338 17.96 -10.42 -19.23
N PHE A 339 17.69 -9.73 -18.14
CA PHE A 339 18.69 -9.18 -17.23
C PHE A 339 19.54 -10.24 -16.51
N GLY A 340 19.06 -11.47 -16.41
CA GLY A 340 19.90 -12.57 -15.93
C GLY A 340 21.04 -12.95 -16.88
N LYS A 341 20.98 -12.51 -18.14
CA LYS A 341 21.94 -12.85 -19.22
C LYS A 341 22.66 -11.62 -19.80
N GLU A 342 21.99 -10.49 -19.86
CA GLU A 342 22.47 -9.25 -20.45
C GLU A 342 22.38 -8.13 -19.40
N SER A 343 23.41 -7.26 -19.37
CA SER A 343 23.49 -6.12 -18.44
C SER A 343 23.37 -4.76 -19.14
N GLU A 344 23.22 -4.75 -20.46
CA GLU A 344 23.09 -3.53 -21.25
C GLU A 344 21.95 -3.69 -22.26
N LEU A 345 21.22 -2.61 -22.48
CA LEU A 345 20.15 -2.55 -23.47
C LEU A 345 20.16 -1.20 -24.17
N THR A 346 20.05 -1.22 -25.49
CA THR A 346 19.79 -0.03 -26.31
C THR A 346 18.36 -0.06 -26.80
N VAL A 347 17.58 0.97 -26.42
CA VAL A 347 16.19 1.12 -26.88
C VAL A 347 16.15 2.25 -27.91
N LYS A 348 15.58 1.96 -29.08
CA LYS A 348 15.32 2.96 -30.14
C LYS A 348 13.99 3.66 -29.88
N ILE A 349 14.00 4.98 -29.90
CA ILE A 349 12.80 5.82 -29.76
C ILE A 349 12.32 6.18 -31.16
N ASP A 350 11.69 5.25 -31.84
CA ASP A 350 11.27 5.38 -33.25
C ASP A 350 9.79 5.27 -33.49
N LYS A 351 9.00 4.97 -32.43
CA LYS A 351 7.54 4.78 -32.53
C LYS A 351 6.81 6.06 -32.20
N VAL A 352 5.64 6.22 -32.78
CA VAL A 352 4.71 7.32 -32.53
C VAL A 352 3.32 6.78 -32.16
N ALA A 353 2.55 7.57 -31.43
CA ALA A 353 1.19 7.23 -31.09
C ALA A 353 0.33 7.13 -32.38
N GLY A 354 -0.62 6.19 -32.40
CA GLY A 354 -1.55 5.99 -33.52
C GLY A 354 -1.27 4.79 -34.40
N GLU A 355 -0.10 4.18 -34.34
CA GLU A 355 0.21 2.96 -35.08
C GLU A 355 -0.35 1.73 -34.35
N ALA A 356 -1.31 1.04 -35.00
CA ALA A 356 -1.86 -0.20 -34.44
C ALA A 356 -0.91 -1.38 -34.71
N HIS A 357 -0.50 -2.06 -33.66
CA HIS A 357 0.31 -3.28 -33.73
C HIS A 357 0.18 -4.13 -32.47
N THR A 358 0.66 -5.35 -32.53
CA THR A 358 0.66 -6.28 -31.38
C THR A 358 2.05 -6.85 -31.20
N VAL A 359 2.47 -7.01 -29.93
CA VAL A 359 3.74 -7.64 -29.59
C VAL A 359 3.58 -8.60 -28.41
N ASP A 360 4.28 -9.72 -28.47
CA ASP A 360 4.31 -10.74 -27.43
C ASP A 360 5.71 -10.82 -26.80
N PHE A 361 5.71 -10.98 -25.49
CA PHE A 361 6.93 -11.25 -24.72
C PHE A 361 6.73 -12.47 -23.83
N ASP A 362 7.83 -13.10 -23.45
CA ASP A 362 7.89 -14.07 -22.36
C ASP A 362 8.78 -13.46 -21.29
N ILE A 363 8.26 -13.30 -20.08
CA ILE A 363 8.99 -12.71 -18.94
C ILE A 363 9.34 -13.82 -17.96
N VAL A 364 10.61 -13.96 -17.66
CA VAL A 364 11.14 -14.95 -16.71
C VAL A 364 11.62 -14.24 -15.45
N PRO A 365 11.10 -14.62 -14.26
CA PRO A 365 11.52 -14.01 -13.00
C PRO A 365 12.93 -14.50 -12.59
N PRO A 366 13.58 -13.86 -11.59
CA PRO A 366 14.77 -14.42 -10.97
C PRO A 366 14.53 -15.83 -10.40
N PRO A 367 15.53 -16.71 -10.40
CA PRO A 367 15.42 -18.00 -9.74
C PRO A 367 15.26 -17.83 -8.21
N GLU A 368 14.58 -18.77 -7.59
CA GLU A 368 14.49 -18.81 -6.13
C GLU A 368 15.83 -19.24 -5.52
N SER A 369 16.30 -18.52 -4.50
CA SER A 369 17.61 -18.73 -3.87
C SER A 369 17.61 -18.35 -2.38
N ALA A 370 16.49 -18.54 -1.68
CA ALA A 370 16.37 -18.14 -0.29
C ALA A 370 17.24 -18.98 0.65
N ASP A 371 18.16 -18.30 1.36
CA ASP A 371 18.84 -18.87 2.50
C ASP A 371 18.03 -18.56 3.77
N LEU A 372 17.65 -19.59 4.51
CA LEU A 372 16.90 -19.44 5.76
C LEU A 372 17.85 -19.51 6.95
N PRO A 373 17.74 -18.61 7.94
CA PRO A 373 18.46 -18.73 9.19
C PRO A 373 18.00 -20.01 9.94
N GLU A 374 18.92 -20.61 10.66
CA GLU A 374 18.62 -21.77 11.48
C GLU A 374 17.75 -21.37 12.68
N VAL A 375 16.68 -22.12 12.93
CA VAL A 375 15.78 -21.95 14.07
C VAL A 375 15.60 -23.31 14.73
N ILE A 376 15.98 -23.42 16.01
CA ILE A 376 15.74 -24.64 16.79
C ILE A 376 14.28 -24.73 17.23
N SER A 377 13.81 -25.96 17.48
CA SER A 377 12.42 -26.25 17.83
C SER A 377 11.93 -25.48 19.06
N GLU A 378 12.80 -25.28 20.04
CA GLU A 378 12.52 -24.58 21.30
C GLU A 378 12.26 -23.10 21.05
N GLN A 379 13.03 -22.45 20.17
CA GLN A 379 12.82 -21.04 19.79
C GLN A 379 11.48 -20.87 19.06
N ARG A 380 11.15 -21.78 18.14
CA ARG A 380 9.87 -21.79 17.43
C ARG A 380 8.72 -21.94 18.43
N ALA A 381 8.76 -22.93 19.29
CA ALA A 381 7.72 -23.20 20.27
C ALA A 381 7.53 -22.04 21.27
N GLU A 382 8.61 -21.34 21.65
CA GLU A 382 8.51 -20.16 22.51
C GLU A 382 7.86 -18.97 21.77
N ASN A 383 8.28 -18.74 20.53
CA ASN A 383 7.68 -17.70 19.68
C ASN A 383 6.17 -17.93 19.50
N ASP A 384 5.76 -19.15 19.19
CA ASP A 384 4.35 -19.50 18.97
C ASP A 384 3.52 -19.32 20.25
N ARG A 385 4.05 -19.71 21.42
CA ARG A 385 3.39 -19.45 22.72
C ARG A 385 3.25 -17.97 23.01
N ARG A 386 4.27 -17.21 22.68
CA ARG A 386 4.28 -15.77 22.85
C ARG A 386 3.26 -15.08 21.94
N MET A 387 3.21 -15.45 20.68
CA MET A 387 2.21 -14.94 19.73
C MET A 387 0.77 -15.23 20.19
N ALA A 388 0.50 -16.44 20.66
CA ALA A 388 -0.83 -16.80 21.19
C ALA A 388 -1.23 -15.94 22.39
N ARG A 389 -0.28 -15.57 23.27
CA ARG A 389 -0.51 -14.63 24.37
C ARG A 389 -0.79 -13.21 23.85
N GLU A 390 -0.04 -12.75 22.86
CA GLU A 390 -0.18 -11.44 22.24
C GLU A 390 -1.52 -11.31 21.50
N ASP A 391 -1.97 -12.36 20.83
CA ASP A 391 -3.32 -12.45 20.28
C ASP A 391 -4.39 -12.27 21.36
N SER A 392 -4.20 -12.89 22.53
CA SER A 392 -5.12 -12.73 23.66
C SER A 392 -5.17 -11.29 24.16
N ILE A 393 -4.03 -10.59 24.22
CA ILE A 393 -3.95 -9.18 24.60
C ILE A 393 -4.70 -8.31 23.57
N ARG A 394 -4.44 -8.50 22.28
CA ARG A 394 -5.11 -7.76 21.22
C ARG A 394 -6.61 -8.02 21.20
N ASN A 395 -7.02 -9.29 21.32
CA ASN A 395 -8.42 -9.67 21.35
C ASN A 395 -9.17 -9.10 22.55
N ALA A 396 -8.51 -8.99 23.73
CA ALA A 396 -9.08 -8.32 24.89
C ALA A 396 -9.33 -6.83 24.60
N TYR A 397 -8.45 -6.16 23.86
CA TYR A 397 -8.68 -4.79 23.42
C TYR A 397 -9.82 -4.71 22.40
N VAL A 398 -9.81 -5.57 21.39
CA VAL A 398 -10.85 -5.60 20.34
C VAL A 398 -12.23 -5.88 20.94
N SER A 399 -12.33 -6.68 22.01
CA SER A 399 -13.59 -6.95 22.70
C SER A 399 -14.22 -5.70 23.34
N THR A 400 -13.50 -4.60 23.46
CA THR A 400 -14.03 -3.31 23.92
C THR A 400 -14.74 -2.51 22.82
N PHE A 401 -14.64 -2.94 21.56
CA PHE A 401 -15.29 -2.26 20.44
C PHE A 401 -16.80 -2.48 20.45
N MET A 402 -17.54 -1.63 19.74
CA MET A 402 -18.97 -1.82 19.60
C MET A 402 -19.29 -3.10 18.81
N THR A 403 -20.17 -3.92 19.37
CA THR A 403 -20.78 -5.06 18.71
C THR A 403 -22.08 -4.62 18.01
N ASP A 404 -22.64 -5.46 17.14
CA ASP A 404 -23.96 -5.20 16.53
C ASP A 404 -25.03 -4.92 17.58
N GLU A 405 -25.05 -5.70 18.67
CA GLU A 405 -26.01 -5.55 19.77
C GLU A 405 -25.88 -4.18 20.45
N THR A 406 -24.67 -3.82 20.92
CA THR A 406 -24.43 -2.55 21.61
C THR A 406 -24.63 -1.34 20.69
N ALA A 407 -24.33 -1.47 19.41
CA ALA A 407 -24.55 -0.43 18.40
C ALA A 407 -26.06 -0.23 18.13
N ARG A 408 -26.86 -1.29 18.06
CA ARG A 408 -28.35 -1.20 17.95
C ARG A 408 -28.97 -0.60 19.20
N GLU A 409 -28.51 -0.95 20.39
CA GLU A 409 -28.96 -0.30 21.63
C GLU A 409 -28.67 1.20 21.65
N PHE A 410 -27.47 1.59 21.18
CA PHE A 410 -27.12 3.00 20.99
C PHE A 410 -28.09 3.68 19.99
N ALA A 411 -28.34 3.05 18.85
CA ALA A 411 -29.24 3.59 17.82
C ALA A 411 -30.67 3.81 18.34
N LYS A 412 -31.22 2.84 19.10
CA LYS A 412 -32.55 2.97 19.77
C LYS A 412 -32.59 4.16 20.72
N ARG A 413 -31.56 4.31 21.57
CA ARG A 413 -31.48 5.42 22.54
C ARG A 413 -31.52 6.79 21.84
N TYR A 414 -30.88 6.95 20.68
CA TYR A 414 -30.81 8.21 19.94
C TYR A 414 -31.84 8.31 18.81
N LYS A 415 -32.75 7.33 18.69
CA LYS A 415 -33.78 7.23 17.66
C LYS A 415 -33.19 7.35 16.25
N LEU A 416 -32.13 6.60 16.00
CA LEU A 416 -31.44 6.49 14.72
C LEU A 416 -31.94 5.25 13.97
N ASP A 417 -31.59 5.14 12.69
CA ASP A 417 -31.74 3.91 11.91
C ASP A 417 -30.83 2.83 12.52
N GLU A 418 -31.41 1.73 13.00
CA GLU A 418 -30.68 0.71 13.77
C GLU A 418 -29.70 -0.07 12.90
N GLU A 419 -30.09 -0.42 11.68
CA GLU A 419 -29.24 -1.22 10.78
C GLU A 419 -28.07 -0.40 10.26
N LEU A 420 -28.35 0.80 9.78
CA LEU A 420 -27.33 1.70 9.23
C LEU A 420 -26.37 2.18 10.31
N ALA A 421 -26.87 2.54 11.50
CA ALA A 421 -26.03 2.96 12.62
C ALA A 421 -25.15 1.81 13.11
N SER A 422 -25.70 0.58 13.23
CA SER A 422 -24.91 -0.57 13.64
C SER A 422 -23.80 -0.86 12.65
N ARG A 423 -24.08 -0.93 11.37
CA ARG A 423 -23.08 -1.17 10.35
C ARG A 423 -21.92 -0.17 10.42
N LEU A 424 -22.21 1.14 10.54
CA LEU A 424 -21.20 2.19 10.59
C LEU A 424 -20.39 2.18 11.88
N LEU A 425 -21.04 1.94 13.02
CA LEU A 425 -20.38 1.89 14.33
C LEU A 425 -19.46 0.67 14.47
N VAL A 426 -19.90 -0.49 14.01
CA VAL A 426 -19.07 -1.70 14.00
C VAL A 426 -17.87 -1.52 13.06
N ALA A 427 -18.09 -0.97 11.84
CA ALA A 427 -17.03 -0.71 10.87
C ALA A 427 -15.98 0.30 11.39
N SER A 428 -16.37 1.22 12.26
CA SER A 428 -15.46 2.22 12.83
C SER A 428 -14.49 1.67 13.89
N ARG A 429 -14.67 0.43 14.33
CA ARG A 429 -13.78 -0.27 15.27
C ARG A 429 -13.43 0.59 16.50
N GLY A 430 -12.13 0.73 16.84
CA GLY A 430 -11.67 1.54 17.95
C GLY A 430 -11.94 3.06 17.83
N ASN A 431 -12.42 3.55 16.69
CA ASN A 431 -12.88 4.93 16.52
C ASN A 431 -14.39 5.10 16.79
N HIS A 432 -15.08 4.06 17.24
CA HIS A 432 -16.53 4.07 17.45
C HIS A 432 -17.01 5.20 18.37
N TRP A 433 -16.20 5.62 19.31
CA TRP A 433 -16.54 6.71 20.21
C TRP A 433 -16.63 8.08 19.49
N VAL A 434 -15.82 8.34 18.45
CA VAL A 434 -15.94 9.54 17.61
C VAL A 434 -17.23 9.49 16.80
N ILE A 435 -17.50 8.36 16.15
CA ILE A 435 -18.67 8.17 15.31
C ILE A 435 -19.95 8.22 16.15
N SER A 436 -19.97 7.58 17.34
CA SER A 436 -21.11 7.62 18.24
C SER A 436 -21.38 9.01 18.81
N ASP A 437 -20.33 9.78 19.21
CA ASP A 437 -20.49 11.17 19.65
C ASP A 437 -21.04 12.06 18.53
N PHE A 438 -20.57 11.87 17.31
CA PHE A 438 -21.11 12.56 16.15
C PHE A 438 -22.58 12.21 15.92
N MET A 439 -22.95 10.92 15.86
CA MET A 439 -24.32 10.46 15.67
C MET A 439 -25.26 10.94 16.80
N ALA A 440 -24.79 10.95 18.03
CA ALA A 440 -25.58 11.44 19.18
C ALA A 440 -25.98 12.92 19.06
N ARG A 441 -25.29 13.71 18.23
CA ARG A 441 -25.59 15.12 17.96
C ARG A 441 -26.65 15.32 16.88
N LEU A 442 -27.02 14.29 16.13
CA LEU A 442 -28.01 14.33 15.05
C LEU A 442 -29.43 14.33 15.65
N ARG A 443 -30.01 15.51 15.94
CA ARG A 443 -31.27 15.64 16.68
C ARG A 443 -32.50 15.71 15.78
N SER A 444 -32.42 16.32 14.61
CA SER A 444 -33.53 16.46 13.66
C SER A 444 -33.45 15.41 12.55
N GLU A 445 -34.60 15.09 11.94
CA GLU A 445 -34.62 14.17 10.79
C GLU A 445 -33.72 14.64 9.62
N LYS A 446 -33.66 15.97 9.41
CA LYS A 446 -32.75 16.56 8.42
C LYS A 446 -31.28 16.32 8.77
N SER A 447 -30.91 16.51 10.07
CA SER A 447 -29.52 16.29 10.50
C SER A 447 -29.17 14.80 10.49
N LYS A 448 -30.08 13.89 10.88
CA LYS A 448 -29.88 12.45 10.80
C LYS A 448 -29.61 12.01 9.36
N ARG A 449 -30.50 12.37 8.43
CA ARG A 449 -30.32 12.06 7.01
C ARG A 449 -28.96 12.59 6.50
N GLY A 450 -28.63 13.85 6.78
CA GLY A 450 -27.38 14.44 6.37
C GLY A 450 -26.14 13.81 6.99
N GLY A 451 -26.20 13.43 8.27
CA GLY A 451 -25.09 12.78 8.96
C GLY A 451 -24.85 11.36 8.47
N PHE A 452 -25.88 10.58 8.25
CA PHE A 452 -25.74 9.23 7.68
C PHE A 452 -25.26 9.27 6.23
N ASP A 453 -25.78 10.22 5.44
CA ASP A 453 -25.32 10.44 4.09
C ASP A 453 -23.81 10.77 4.06
N LEU A 454 -23.34 11.65 4.98
CA LEU A 454 -21.91 11.97 5.13
C LEU A 454 -21.08 10.72 5.48
N LEU A 455 -21.50 9.94 6.47
CA LEU A 455 -20.76 8.75 6.91
C LEU A 455 -20.73 7.64 5.85
N GLN A 456 -21.68 7.60 4.94
CA GLN A 456 -21.70 6.65 3.81
C GLN A 456 -20.84 7.10 2.62
N GLN A 457 -20.39 8.36 2.58
CA GLN A 457 -19.49 8.88 1.53
C GLN A 457 -18.02 8.64 1.82
N ILE A 458 -17.65 8.39 3.07
CA ILE A 458 -16.27 8.12 3.46
C ILE A 458 -15.99 6.61 3.48
N SER A 459 -14.72 6.25 3.32
CA SER A 459 -14.32 4.84 3.29
C SER A 459 -14.41 4.17 4.68
N ALA A 460 -14.37 2.83 4.71
CA ALA A 460 -14.27 2.09 5.96
C ALA A 460 -13.01 2.47 6.75
N LYS A 461 -11.92 2.79 6.09
CA LYS A 461 -10.69 3.26 6.75
C LYS A 461 -10.87 4.66 7.33
N ASP A 462 -11.57 5.55 6.65
CA ASP A 462 -11.90 6.88 7.18
C ASP A 462 -12.78 6.78 8.44
N LEU A 463 -13.76 5.89 8.47
CA LEU A 463 -14.55 5.64 9.69
C LEU A 463 -13.66 5.28 10.89
N ARG A 464 -12.55 4.60 10.67
CA ARG A 464 -11.62 4.12 11.71
C ARG A 464 -10.68 5.20 12.24
N ASP A 465 -10.46 6.31 11.50
CA ASP A 465 -9.48 7.32 11.90
C ASP A 465 -9.94 8.77 11.75
N VAL A 466 -11.11 9.04 11.17
CA VAL A 466 -11.66 10.40 11.03
C VAL A 466 -11.83 11.09 12.39
N ARG A 467 -11.49 12.36 12.44
CA ARG A 467 -11.71 13.22 13.61
C ARG A 467 -13.10 13.84 13.59
N LYS A 468 -13.67 14.05 14.78
CA LYS A 468 -15.00 14.61 14.94
C LYS A 468 -15.16 15.99 14.27
N GLU A 469 -14.13 16.83 14.38
CA GLU A 469 -14.11 18.18 13.79
C GLU A 469 -14.36 18.15 12.28
N VAL A 470 -13.81 17.17 11.59
CA VAL A 470 -14.02 16.94 10.16
C VAL A 470 -15.48 16.67 9.86
N LEU A 471 -16.10 15.75 10.60
CA LEU A 471 -17.51 15.39 10.39
C LEU A 471 -18.43 16.58 10.63
N ILE A 472 -18.17 17.37 11.69
CA ILE A 472 -18.95 18.56 12.01
C ILE A 472 -18.80 19.62 10.92
N ASP A 473 -17.58 19.86 10.45
CA ASP A 473 -17.27 20.83 9.41
C ASP A 473 -18.03 20.53 8.10
N HIS A 474 -17.98 19.27 7.68
CA HIS A 474 -18.62 18.84 6.43
C HIS A 474 -20.16 18.80 6.52
N MET A 475 -20.74 18.69 7.73
CA MET A 475 -22.18 18.92 7.92
C MET A 475 -22.61 20.37 7.65
N LEU A 476 -21.68 21.32 7.74
CA LEU A 476 -21.89 22.75 7.46
C LEU A 476 -21.69 23.12 5.98
N SER A 477 -21.53 22.13 5.10
CA SER A 477 -21.31 22.34 3.66
C SER A 477 -22.41 23.23 3.04
N PRO A 478 -22.04 24.23 2.24
CA PRO A 478 -23.02 25.07 1.54
C PRO A 478 -23.77 24.26 0.50
N MET A 479 -25.06 24.52 0.33
CA MET A 479 -25.89 23.83 -0.66
C MET A 479 -25.56 24.32 -2.07
N CYS A 480 -25.36 23.37 -2.99
CA CYS A 480 -25.24 23.71 -4.42
C CYS A 480 -26.61 23.80 -5.12
N LYS A 481 -26.62 24.37 -6.32
CA LYS A 481 -27.84 24.58 -7.12
C LYS A 481 -28.57 23.30 -7.47
N ASP A 482 -27.81 22.25 -7.78
CA ASP A 482 -28.37 20.92 -8.06
C ASP A 482 -28.22 20.00 -6.84
N ASN A 483 -29.33 19.73 -6.18
CA ASN A 483 -29.37 18.90 -4.98
C ASN A 483 -28.92 17.45 -5.25
N SER A 484 -29.01 16.94 -6.48
CA SER A 484 -28.56 15.58 -6.83
C SER A 484 -27.04 15.43 -6.77
N LEU A 485 -26.31 16.52 -6.95
CA LEU A 485 -24.85 16.57 -6.91
C LEU A 485 -24.29 16.84 -5.50
N PHE A 486 -25.16 17.29 -4.58
CA PHE A 486 -24.73 17.83 -3.28
C PHE A 486 -23.99 16.81 -2.42
N SER A 487 -24.56 15.64 -2.23
CA SER A 487 -24.00 14.64 -1.31
C SER A 487 -22.60 14.19 -1.76
N LYS A 488 -22.50 13.71 -2.99
CA LYS A 488 -21.27 13.11 -3.53
C LYS A 488 -20.19 14.13 -3.89
N TYR A 489 -20.57 15.30 -4.39
CA TYR A 489 -19.61 16.25 -5.03
C TYR A 489 -19.43 17.57 -4.29
N VAL A 490 -20.16 17.80 -3.18
CA VAL A 490 -20.00 19.00 -2.34
C VAL A 490 -19.79 18.63 -0.88
N ARG A 491 -20.67 17.79 -0.28
CA ARG A 491 -20.57 17.42 1.13
C ARG A 491 -19.46 16.43 1.42
N ASN A 492 -19.21 15.47 0.53
CA ASN A 492 -18.20 14.45 0.71
C ASN A 492 -16.84 15.07 1.08
N PRO A 493 -16.26 14.73 2.25
CA PRO A 493 -14.95 15.24 2.64
C PRO A 493 -13.81 14.65 1.81
N ARG A 494 -13.93 13.39 1.35
CA ARG A 494 -12.90 12.68 0.62
C ARG A 494 -12.83 13.16 -0.83
N VAL A 495 -11.63 13.55 -1.25
CA VAL A 495 -11.33 13.91 -2.65
C VAL A 495 -10.52 12.78 -3.31
N SER A 496 -9.45 12.33 -2.68
CA SER A 496 -8.58 11.24 -3.15
C SER A 496 -8.00 10.47 -1.96
N ASN A 497 -6.71 10.58 -1.67
CA ASN A 497 -6.01 9.85 -0.60
C ASN A 497 -5.39 10.77 0.48
N GLU A 498 -5.83 12.04 0.54
CA GLU A 498 -5.37 13.03 1.51
C GLU A 498 -5.83 12.72 2.93
N MET A 499 -5.19 13.35 3.93
CA MET A 499 -5.72 13.44 5.28
C MET A 499 -7.01 14.26 5.29
N LEU A 500 -8.09 13.72 5.88
CA LEU A 500 -9.34 14.47 6.03
C LEU A 500 -9.17 15.60 7.04
N THR A 501 -9.49 16.81 6.59
CA THR A 501 -9.38 18.04 7.38
C THR A 501 -10.70 18.85 7.34
N PRO A 502 -10.92 19.75 8.30
CA PRO A 502 -12.09 20.63 8.32
C PRO A 502 -11.96 21.81 7.36
N TYR A 503 -11.65 21.53 6.09
CA TYR A 503 -11.33 22.53 5.09
C TYR A 503 -12.49 23.46 4.70
N LYS A 504 -13.74 23.10 5.01
CA LYS A 504 -14.91 23.95 4.71
C LYS A 504 -14.87 25.27 5.49
N THR A 505 -14.68 25.16 6.80
CA THR A 505 -14.53 26.32 7.68
C THR A 505 -13.29 27.12 7.30
N PHE A 506 -12.17 26.42 7.07
CA PHE A 506 -10.92 27.07 6.67
C PHE A 506 -11.10 27.96 5.44
N PHE A 507 -11.64 27.44 4.33
CA PHE A 507 -11.83 28.22 3.12
C PHE A 507 -12.86 29.33 3.27
N LYS A 508 -13.89 29.12 4.08
CA LYS A 508 -14.87 30.17 4.41
C LYS A 508 -14.22 31.35 5.12
N ASP A 509 -13.19 31.11 5.92
CA ASP A 509 -12.51 32.17 6.68
C ASP A 509 -11.46 32.92 5.85
N VAL A 510 -10.80 32.23 4.89
CA VAL A 510 -9.68 32.80 4.12
C VAL A 510 -10.08 33.32 2.74
N VAL A 511 -11.23 32.93 2.20
CA VAL A 511 -11.75 33.39 0.91
C VAL A 511 -12.82 34.47 1.15
N SER A 512 -12.69 35.60 0.47
CA SER A 512 -13.69 36.66 0.62
C SER A 512 -15.07 36.22 0.08
N LYS A 513 -16.14 36.72 0.69
CA LYS A 513 -17.49 36.39 0.23
C LYS A 513 -17.72 36.76 -1.24
N ALA A 514 -17.15 37.89 -1.68
CA ALA A 514 -17.26 38.37 -3.06
C ALA A 514 -16.57 37.41 -4.05
N ASP A 515 -15.39 36.91 -3.69
CA ASP A 515 -14.67 35.93 -4.51
C ASP A 515 -15.42 34.58 -4.55
N ALA A 516 -15.94 34.13 -3.40
CA ALA A 516 -16.71 32.87 -3.33
C ALA A 516 -17.97 32.94 -4.23
N GLU A 517 -18.72 34.05 -4.19
CA GLU A 517 -19.86 34.28 -5.06
C GLU A 517 -19.47 34.38 -6.54
N ALA A 518 -18.33 35.01 -6.85
CA ALA A 518 -17.79 35.05 -8.21
C ALA A 518 -17.38 33.69 -8.76
N TYR A 519 -16.75 32.86 -7.91
CA TYR A 519 -16.34 31.49 -8.29
C TYR A 519 -17.56 30.57 -8.44
N GLU A 520 -18.57 30.66 -7.56
CA GLU A 520 -19.81 29.89 -7.70
C GLU A 520 -20.57 30.26 -9.00
N ALA A 521 -20.58 31.52 -9.35
CA ALA A 521 -21.23 32.00 -10.57
C ALA A 521 -20.47 31.54 -11.83
N GLU A 522 -19.15 31.56 -11.79
CA GLU A 522 -18.26 31.20 -12.90
C GLU A 522 -17.05 30.36 -12.41
N PRO A 523 -17.19 29.03 -12.31
CA PRO A 523 -16.15 28.17 -11.75
C PRO A 523 -14.78 28.25 -12.44
N MET A 524 -14.74 28.65 -13.72
CA MET A 524 -13.48 28.85 -14.44
C MET A 524 -12.60 29.96 -13.86
N LYS A 525 -13.18 30.92 -13.12
CA LYS A 525 -12.41 31.92 -12.38
C LYS A 525 -11.60 31.30 -11.25
N LEU A 526 -12.15 30.25 -10.59
CA LEU A 526 -11.41 29.48 -9.59
C LEU A 526 -10.28 28.67 -10.23
N VAL A 527 -10.52 28.08 -11.41
CA VAL A 527 -9.45 27.37 -12.16
C VAL A 527 -8.31 28.33 -12.47
N ALA A 528 -8.62 29.51 -12.98
CA ALA A 528 -7.63 30.56 -13.28
C ALA A 528 -6.86 30.99 -12.03
N TRP A 529 -7.56 31.21 -10.94
CA TRP A 529 -6.94 31.59 -9.67
C TRP A 529 -5.96 30.52 -9.17
N VAL A 530 -6.34 29.24 -9.22
CA VAL A 530 -5.47 28.14 -8.81
C VAL A 530 -4.25 28.03 -9.71
N ALA A 531 -4.43 28.13 -11.04
CA ALA A 531 -3.33 28.12 -12.00
C ALA A 531 -2.32 29.24 -11.77
N GLU A 532 -2.78 30.43 -11.38
CA GLU A 532 -1.95 31.61 -11.12
C GLU A 532 -1.24 31.55 -9.76
N HIS A 533 -1.91 31.04 -8.72
CA HIS A 533 -1.47 31.22 -7.33
C HIS A 533 -0.83 29.95 -6.72
N ILE A 534 -0.98 28.79 -7.33
CA ILE A 534 -0.40 27.54 -6.84
C ILE A 534 0.68 27.08 -7.83
N ARG A 535 1.94 27.28 -7.45
CA ARG A 535 3.07 26.88 -8.26
C ARG A 535 3.29 25.36 -8.18
N ILE A 536 3.42 24.71 -9.32
CA ILE A 536 3.72 23.27 -9.38
C ILE A 536 5.22 23.05 -9.32
N GLU A 537 5.64 22.28 -8.34
CA GLU A 537 7.02 21.86 -8.12
C GLU A 537 7.07 20.35 -7.88
N LYS A 538 7.43 19.58 -8.89
CA LYS A 538 7.40 18.11 -8.83
C LYS A 538 8.31 17.53 -7.74
N GLU A 539 9.45 18.16 -7.51
CA GLU A 539 10.47 17.68 -6.58
C GLU A 539 10.18 18.02 -5.11
N CYS A 540 9.17 18.84 -4.83
CA CYS A 540 8.88 19.26 -3.46
C CYS A 540 8.22 18.16 -2.62
N ASN A 541 7.59 17.17 -3.25
CA ASN A 541 6.78 16.12 -2.60
C ASN A 541 6.95 14.73 -3.22
N LEU A 542 8.17 14.34 -3.53
CA LEU A 542 8.50 13.06 -4.17
C LEU A 542 8.07 11.83 -3.38
N GLY A 543 7.90 11.95 -2.06
CA GLY A 543 7.43 10.86 -1.20
C GLY A 543 5.97 10.46 -1.42
N GLY A 544 5.20 11.24 -2.20
CA GLY A 544 3.79 10.95 -2.51
C GLY A 544 2.83 11.11 -1.32
N ALA A 545 3.24 11.81 -0.25
CA ALA A 545 2.34 12.19 0.83
C ALA A 545 1.48 13.38 0.38
N PRO A 546 0.13 13.23 0.27
CA PRO A 546 -0.70 14.36 -0.17
C PRO A 546 -0.62 15.52 0.81
N ILE A 547 -0.47 16.73 0.29
CA ILE A 547 -0.54 17.96 1.09
C ILE A 547 -2.02 18.26 1.34
N THR A 548 -2.37 18.61 2.58
CA THR A 548 -3.75 18.99 2.90
C THR A 548 -4.16 20.27 2.15
N PRO A 549 -5.46 20.51 1.93
CA PRO A 549 -5.93 21.74 1.28
C PRO A 549 -5.45 23.02 1.99
N GLU A 550 -5.41 23.01 3.32
CA GLU A 550 -4.87 24.11 4.14
C GLU A 550 -3.36 24.27 3.96
N GLY A 551 -2.65 23.14 3.86
CA GLY A 551 -1.19 23.13 3.63
C GLY A 551 -0.83 23.72 2.26
N VAL A 552 -1.55 23.36 1.21
CA VAL A 552 -1.36 23.96 -0.14
C VAL A 552 -1.65 25.47 -0.12
N TRP A 553 -2.72 25.90 0.56
CA TRP A 553 -3.01 27.32 0.71
C TRP A 553 -1.88 28.10 1.38
N LYS A 554 -1.29 27.56 2.44
CA LYS A 554 -0.17 28.16 3.18
C LYS A 554 1.13 28.17 2.36
N ALA A 555 1.45 27.04 1.73
CA ALA A 555 2.70 26.87 1.00
C ALA A 555 2.74 27.55 -0.36
N ARG A 556 1.58 27.72 -1.03
CA ARG A 556 1.46 28.24 -2.42
C ARG A 556 2.29 27.45 -3.44
N VAL A 557 2.77 26.30 -3.04
CA VAL A 557 3.55 25.35 -3.83
C VAL A 557 2.98 23.96 -3.57
N ALA A 558 2.84 23.16 -4.62
CA ALA A 558 2.35 21.79 -4.50
C ALA A 558 2.90 20.91 -5.63
N ASP A 559 2.82 19.60 -5.48
CA ASP A 559 2.79 18.67 -6.61
C ASP A 559 1.42 18.72 -7.30
N ALA A 560 1.31 18.15 -8.50
CA ALA A 560 0.07 18.23 -9.29
C ALA A 560 -1.10 17.55 -8.58
N HIS A 561 -0.88 16.41 -7.92
CA HIS A 561 -1.94 15.67 -7.23
C HIS A 561 -2.48 16.47 -6.02
N SER A 562 -1.61 17.04 -5.21
CA SER A 562 -1.99 17.90 -4.08
C SER A 562 -2.72 19.17 -4.54
N ARG A 563 -2.32 19.79 -5.69
CA ARG A 563 -3.06 20.90 -6.30
C ARG A 563 -4.49 20.47 -6.70
N ASP A 564 -4.64 19.27 -7.26
CA ASP A 564 -5.92 18.77 -7.73
C ASP A 564 -6.87 18.53 -6.55
N ILE A 565 -6.37 17.94 -5.45
CA ILE A 565 -7.10 17.81 -4.18
C ILE A 565 -7.48 19.18 -3.63
N PHE A 566 -6.56 20.12 -3.61
CA PHE A 566 -6.78 21.50 -3.16
C PHE A 566 -7.90 22.19 -3.95
N PHE A 567 -7.85 22.12 -5.28
CA PHE A 567 -8.87 22.71 -6.14
C PHE A 567 -10.27 22.15 -5.84
N VAL A 568 -10.39 20.82 -5.78
CA VAL A 568 -11.68 20.16 -5.52
C VAL A 568 -12.20 20.52 -4.13
N SER A 569 -11.35 20.57 -3.11
CA SER A 569 -11.72 20.94 -1.74
C SER A 569 -12.18 22.39 -1.65
N MET A 570 -11.46 23.29 -2.30
CA MET A 570 -11.83 24.72 -2.37
C MET A 570 -13.14 24.92 -3.13
N ALA A 571 -13.33 24.26 -4.28
CA ALA A 571 -14.57 24.30 -5.06
C ALA A 571 -15.77 23.81 -4.22
N ARG A 572 -15.65 22.64 -3.57
CA ARG A 572 -16.68 22.09 -2.70
C ARG A 572 -17.03 23.00 -1.52
N SER A 573 -16.06 23.79 -1.03
CA SER A 573 -16.30 24.77 0.04
C SER A 573 -17.14 25.97 -0.39
N MET A 574 -17.22 26.21 -1.70
CA MET A 574 -18.01 27.30 -2.32
C MET A 574 -19.24 26.79 -3.08
N ALA A 575 -19.78 25.63 -2.68
CA ALA A 575 -20.93 24.99 -3.31
C ALA A 575 -20.76 24.59 -4.78
N ILE A 576 -19.52 24.53 -5.28
CA ILE A 576 -19.20 24.10 -6.64
C ILE A 576 -18.97 22.59 -6.63
N PRO A 577 -19.84 21.78 -7.29
CA PRO A 577 -19.66 20.33 -7.35
C PRO A 577 -18.41 19.96 -8.16
N ALA A 578 -17.47 19.24 -7.55
CA ALA A 578 -16.20 18.87 -8.17
C ALA A 578 -15.70 17.50 -7.67
N ARG A 579 -14.87 16.84 -8.49
CA ARG A 579 -14.20 15.59 -8.16
C ARG A 579 -12.86 15.44 -8.88
N ILE A 580 -12.05 14.53 -8.41
CA ILE A 580 -11.07 13.84 -9.24
C ILE A 580 -11.77 12.58 -9.76
N ASP A 581 -11.71 12.34 -11.05
CA ASP A 581 -12.29 11.14 -11.67
C ASP A 581 -11.41 9.94 -11.36
N GLU A 582 -11.98 8.92 -10.76
CA GLU A 582 -11.26 7.74 -10.26
C GLU A 582 -10.60 6.95 -11.39
N VAL A 583 -11.21 6.93 -12.58
CA VAL A 583 -10.70 6.17 -13.73
C VAL A 583 -9.57 6.89 -14.45
N THR A 584 -9.75 8.18 -14.72
CA THR A 584 -8.83 8.94 -15.58
C THR A 584 -7.86 9.82 -14.78
N GLY A 585 -8.06 9.99 -13.48
CA GLY A 585 -7.31 10.92 -12.63
C GLY A 585 -7.55 12.40 -12.94
N LYS A 586 -8.52 12.72 -13.81
CA LYS A 586 -8.80 14.10 -14.20
C LYS A 586 -9.61 14.84 -13.16
N VAL A 587 -9.28 16.09 -12.95
CA VAL A 587 -10.14 17.01 -12.19
C VAL A 587 -11.37 17.38 -13.02
N GLN A 588 -12.55 17.30 -12.41
CA GLN A 588 -13.83 17.55 -13.08
C GLN A 588 -14.74 18.45 -12.24
N LEU A 589 -15.38 19.41 -12.93
CA LEU A 589 -16.55 20.09 -12.43
C LEU A 589 -17.80 19.29 -12.81
N MET A 590 -18.71 19.10 -11.86
CA MET A 590 -19.92 18.32 -12.07
C MET A 590 -21.11 19.24 -12.33
N THR A 591 -21.84 18.99 -13.40
CA THR A 591 -23.04 19.75 -13.81
C THR A 591 -24.23 18.81 -14.01
N ALA A 592 -25.43 19.37 -14.13
CA ALA A 592 -26.63 18.61 -14.49
C ALA A 592 -26.50 17.89 -15.85
N ASN A 593 -25.63 18.39 -16.72
CA ASN A 593 -25.36 17.80 -18.05
C ASN A 593 -24.19 16.82 -18.09
N GLY A 594 -23.55 16.56 -16.94
CA GLY A 594 -22.41 15.66 -16.81
C GLY A 594 -21.13 16.36 -16.32
N ALA A 595 -20.01 15.65 -16.41
CA ALA A 595 -18.71 16.11 -15.99
C ALA A 595 -18.04 16.99 -17.06
N VAL A 596 -17.37 18.06 -16.62
CA VAL A 596 -16.55 18.96 -17.43
C VAL A 596 -15.11 18.88 -16.93
N ASP A 597 -14.18 18.46 -17.78
CA ASP A 597 -12.77 18.33 -17.43
C ASP A 597 -12.15 19.71 -17.16
N VAL A 598 -11.31 19.81 -16.14
CA VAL A 598 -10.55 21.03 -15.79
C VAL A 598 -9.12 20.89 -16.30
N ASN A 599 -8.66 21.92 -17.01
CA ASN A 599 -7.27 22.02 -17.43
C ASN A 599 -6.66 23.31 -16.90
N PHE A 600 -5.67 23.20 -16.01
CA PHE A 600 -4.98 24.35 -15.41
C PHE A 600 -3.96 25.01 -16.36
N ASP A 601 -3.52 24.32 -17.39
CA ASP A 601 -2.55 24.85 -18.38
C ASP A 601 -3.24 25.63 -19.49
N GLN A 602 -4.55 25.43 -19.68
CA GLN A 602 -5.36 26.09 -20.71
C GLN A 602 -6.65 26.60 -20.10
N VAL A 603 -6.56 27.80 -19.48
CA VAL A 603 -7.71 28.47 -18.88
C VAL A 603 -8.58 29.13 -19.96
N GLN A 604 -9.07 28.36 -20.92
CA GLN A 604 -10.09 28.83 -21.85
C GLN A 604 -11.36 27.99 -21.76
N PRO A 605 -12.54 28.62 -21.79
CA PRO A 605 -13.81 27.91 -21.69
C PRO A 605 -14.21 27.32 -23.06
N GLU A 606 -13.32 26.63 -23.73
CA GLU A 606 -13.75 25.78 -24.80
C GLU A 606 -14.11 24.44 -24.24
N SER A 607 -15.39 24.16 -24.28
CA SER A 607 -15.97 22.84 -24.30
C SER A 607 -15.41 22.01 -25.46
N GLN A 608 -14.11 21.73 -25.46
CA GLN A 608 -13.64 20.52 -26.05
C GLN A 608 -14.09 19.40 -25.08
N MET A 609 -15.40 19.10 -25.13
CA MET A 609 -15.84 17.75 -24.83
C MET A 609 -14.91 16.87 -25.66
N LEU A 610 -13.94 16.25 -24.99
CA LEU A 610 -13.08 15.26 -25.65
C LEU A 610 -14.04 14.32 -26.34
N GLN A 611 -13.97 14.30 -27.67
CA GLN A 611 -14.87 13.46 -28.43
C GLN A 611 -14.61 12.04 -28.04
N LYS A 612 -15.64 11.33 -27.58
CA LYS A 612 -15.52 9.94 -27.14
C LYS A 612 -15.80 8.98 -28.30
N GLY A 613 -15.10 7.89 -28.30
CA GLY A 613 -15.44 6.70 -29.07
C GLY A 613 -15.78 5.54 -28.11
N ARG A 614 -16.03 4.39 -28.68
CA ARG A 614 -16.38 3.17 -27.93
C ARG A 614 -15.35 2.09 -28.17
N LEU A 615 -14.87 1.45 -27.13
CA LEU A 615 -14.00 0.27 -27.20
C LEU A 615 -14.82 -0.98 -26.89
N VAL A 616 -14.76 -1.96 -27.80
CA VAL A 616 -15.28 -3.32 -27.58
C VAL A 616 -14.13 -4.30 -27.73
N ALA A 617 -14.00 -5.23 -26.81
CA ALA A 617 -13.00 -6.29 -26.94
C ALA A 617 -13.67 -7.67 -27.03
N GLY A 618 -13.39 -8.43 -28.10
CA GLY A 618 -13.68 -9.84 -28.16
C GLY A 618 -12.76 -10.62 -27.22
N TYR A 619 -13.25 -11.72 -26.64
CA TYR A 619 -12.46 -12.64 -25.84
C TYR A 619 -12.86 -14.08 -26.10
N ARG A 620 -11.89 -14.93 -26.29
CA ARG A 620 -12.07 -16.39 -26.38
C ARG A 620 -11.52 -17.04 -25.11
N SER A 621 -12.39 -17.71 -24.35
CA SER A 621 -12.01 -18.39 -23.11
C SER A 621 -10.83 -19.33 -23.27
N VAL A 622 -9.92 -19.32 -22.31
CA VAL A 622 -8.77 -20.20 -22.21
C VAL A 622 -8.78 -20.89 -20.85
N ALA A 623 -8.35 -22.15 -20.79
CA ALA A 623 -8.01 -22.92 -19.60
C ALA A 623 -8.71 -22.50 -18.27
N SER A 624 -10.05 -22.58 -18.21
CA SER A 624 -10.86 -22.22 -17.02
C SER A 624 -10.94 -20.73 -16.70
N LEU A 625 -10.43 -19.84 -17.55
CA LEU A 625 -10.58 -18.39 -17.43
C LEU A 625 -11.64 -17.90 -18.41
N ASP A 626 -12.87 -17.78 -17.94
CA ASP A 626 -14.02 -17.35 -18.79
C ASP A 626 -14.19 -15.84 -18.82
N ASP A 627 -13.74 -15.14 -17.80
CA ASP A 627 -13.94 -13.69 -17.66
C ASP A 627 -12.71 -13.04 -17.00
N PRO A 628 -11.72 -12.62 -17.81
CA PRO A 628 -10.51 -11.97 -17.30
C PRO A 628 -10.81 -10.76 -16.43
N LYS A 629 -10.05 -10.59 -15.35
CA LYS A 629 -10.19 -9.48 -14.42
C LYS A 629 -9.17 -8.37 -14.74
N TYR A 630 -9.61 -7.14 -14.56
CA TYR A 630 -8.73 -5.97 -14.65
C TYR A 630 -7.61 -6.09 -13.61
N TYR A 631 -6.47 -5.52 -13.85
CA TYR A 631 -5.19 -5.66 -13.15
C TYR A 631 -4.61 -7.08 -13.12
N SER A 632 -5.39 -8.09 -12.78
CA SER A 632 -4.89 -9.47 -12.66
C SER A 632 -4.54 -10.11 -14.01
N HIS A 633 -5.33 -9.81 -15.04
CA HIS A 633 -5.22 -10.44 -16.35
C HIS A 633 -5.02 -9.45 -17.48
N PHE A 634 -5.52 -8.23 -17.34
CA PHE A 634 -5.34 -7.18 -18.33
C PHE A 634 -5.38 -5.78 -17.70
N THR A 635 -4.74 -4.84 -18.40
CA THR A 635 -4.78 -3.42 -18.10
C THR A 635 -4.98 -2.62 -19.37
N LEU A 636 -5.55 -1.42 -19.23
CA LEU A 636 -5.77 -0.48 -20.32
C LEU A 636 -5.12 0.86 -19.97
N SER A 637 -4.22 1.33 -20.84
CA SER A 637 -3.54 2.60 -20.68
C SER A 637 -3.79 3.52 -21.86
N LYS A 638 -3.91 4.81 -21.60
CA LYS A 638 -3.88 5.85 -22.62
C LYS A 638 -2.43 6.19 -22.97
N LEU A 639 -2.08 6.18 -24.24
CA LEU A 639 -0.79 6.66 -24.73
C LEU A 639 -0.87 8.18 -24.92
N THR A 640 -0.14 8.91 -24.09
CA THR A 640 -0.16 10.38 -24.11
C THR A 640 0.55 10.95 -25.34
N SER A 641 0.32 12.23 -25.64
CA SER A 641 1.05 12.96 -26.68
C SER A 641 2.56 13.05 -26.44
N GLN A 642 3.02 12.76 -25.23
CA GLN A 642 4.44 12.71 -24.86
C GLN A 642 5.06 11.30 -25.01
N GLY A 643 4.29 10.32 -25.49
CA GLY A 643 4.73 8.93 -25.61
C GLY A 643 4.75 8.15 -24.30
N ARG A 644 4.04 8.64 -23.26
CA ARG A 644 3.91 8.00 -21.95
C ARG A 644 2.62 7.22 -21.86
N LEU A 645 2.63 6.15 -21.08
CA LEU A 645 1.45 5.38 -20.73
C LEU A 645 0.78 5.98 -19.49
N GLN A 646 -0.53 6.18 -19.55
CA GLN A 646 -1.37 6.57 -18.44
C GLN A 646 -2.39 5.46 -18.21
N LEU A 647 -2.25 4.72 -17.09
CA LEU A 647 -3.18 3.66 -16.71
C LEU A 647 -4.56 4.24 -16.47
N LEU A 648 -5.59 3.53 -16.90
CA LEU A 648 -6.97 3.79 -16.51
C LEU A 648 -7.30 2.90 -15.31
N SER A 649 -7.75 3.50 -14.21
CA SER A 649 -8.05 2.80 -12.96
C SER A 649 -9.52 2.41 -12.92
N TYR A 650 -9.85 1.21 -13.42
CA TYR A 650 -11.24 0.73 -13.44
C TYR A 650 -11.63 -0.01 -12.18
N ASP A 651 -10.73 -0.12 -11.23
CA ASP A 651 -10.97 -0.95 -10.08
C ASP A 651 -10.47 -0.32 -8.81
N GLU A 652 -11.41 0.22 -8.06
CA GLU A 652 -11.19 0.67 -6.71
C GLU A 652 -12.36 0.27 -5.83
N GLY A 653 -12.68 -1.03 -5.90
CA GLY A 653 -13.46 -1.64 -4.83
C GLY A 653 -12.57 -1.78 -3.60
N ASP A 654 -13.17 -1.66 -2.41
CA ASP A 654 -12.55 -2.05 -1.15
C ASP A 654 -11.77 -3.35 -1.33
N ALA A 655 -10.52 -3.33 -0.95
CA ALA A 655 -9.48 -4.34 -0.88
C ALA A 655 -9.94 -5.82 -0.92
N ASP A 656 -10.57 -6.22 -1.98
CA ASP A 656 -10.79 -7.63 -2.27
C ASP A 656 -9.68 -8.09 -3.22
N MET A 657 -8.68 -8.77 -2.69
CA MET A 657 -7.59 -9.36 -3.46
C MET A 657 -8.18 -10.35 -4.47
N GLY A 658 -8.43 -9.88 -5.70
CA GLY A 658 -9.02 -10.64 -6.77
C GLY A 658 -10.50 -10.33 -7.08
N GLY A 659 -11.14 -9.41 -6.37
CA GLY A 659 -12.34 -8.71 -6.82
C GLY A 659 -11.95 -7.71 -7.90
N GLY A 660 -12.77 -7.37 -8.81
CA GLY A 660 -12.43 -6.35 -9.76
C GLY A 660 -13.32 -6.35 -11.01
N THR A 661 -13.27 -5.25 -11.72
CA THR A 661 -13.97 -5.11 -13.01
C THR A 661 -13.50 -6.19 -13.97
N THR A 662 -14.45 -6.94 -14.53
CA THR A 662 -14.13 -8.02 -15.45
C THR A 662 -14.22 -7.56 -16.91
N TRP A 663 -13.63 -8.36 -17.83
CA TRP A 663 -13.80 -8.15 -19.25
C TRP A 663 -15.29 -8.08 -19.65
N ALA A 664 -16.12 -8.98 -19.11
CA ALA A 664 -17.56 -8.99 -19.41
C ALA A 664 -18.26 -7.72 -18.94
N GLY A 665 -17.87 -7.17 -17.79
CA GLY A 665 -18.41 -5.92 -17.27
C GLY A 665 -17.92 -4.67 -17.99
N LEU A 666 -16.64 -4.65 -18.42
CA LEU A 666 -16.02 -3.46 -18.97
C LEU A 666 -16.01 -3.43 -20.51
N LEU A 667 -15.53 -4.48 -21.18
CA LEU A 667 -15.16 -4.46 -22.58
C LEU A 667 -16.08 -5.26 -23.50
N LYS A 668 -16.80 -6.26 -23.00
CA LYS A 668 -17.66 -7.12 -23.81
C LYS A 668 -18.77 -6.34 -24.50
N ASN A 669 -19.45 -5.45 -23.76
CA ASN A 669 -20.52 -4.62 -24.29
C ASN A 669 -20.04 -3.23 -24.68
N GLY A 670 -18.77 -2.99 -24.51
CA GLY A 670 -18.06 -1.76 -24.83
C GLY A 670 -18.14 -0.66 -23.80
N THR A 671 -17.03 0.05 -23.66
CA THR A 671 -16.86 1.20 -22.78
C THR A 671 -16.55 2.47 -23.58
N ALA A 672 -17.01 3.61 -23.09
CA ALA A 672 -16.74 4.92 -23.70
C ALA A 672 -15.38 5.44 -23.21
N LEU A 673 -14.49 5.74 -24.16
CA LEU A 673 -13.15 6.28 -23.92
C LEU A 673 -12.99 7.59 -24.69
N ASP A 674 -12.13 8.47 -24.18
CA ASP A 674 -11.69 9.65 -24.91
C ASP A 674 -10.98 9.23 -26.20
N ALA A 675 -11.14 10.01 -27.27
CA ALA A 675 -10.39 9.79 -28.50
C ALA A 675 -8.89 9.87 -28.25
N GLY A 676 -8.12 9.03 -28.91
CA GLY A 676 -6.66 8.98 -28.82
C GLY A 676 -6.11 7.58 -28.94
N SER A 677 -4.81 7.43 -28.66
CA SER A 677 -4.11 6.15 -28.74
C SER A 677 -4.11 5.44 -27.40
N TYR A 678 -4.20 4.14 -27.44
CA TYR A 678 -4.31 3.28 -26.26
C TYR A 678 -3.46 2.03 -26.38
N VAL A 679 -3.18 1.44 -25.24
CA VAL A 679 -2.45 0.18 -25.09
C VAL A 679 -3.25 -0.74 -24.18
N LEU A 680 -3.61 -1.93 -24.69
CA LEU A 680 -4.13 -3.04 -23.89
C LEU A 680 -2.96 -3.99 -23.61
N VAL A 681 -2.70 -4.27 -22.36
CA VAL A 681 -1.75 -5.29 -21.93
C VAL A 681 -2.53 -6.46 -21.33
N THR A 682 -2.28 -7.67 -21.81
CA THR A 682 -2.78 -8.91 -21.19
C THR A 682 -1.60 -9.70 -20.65
N GLY A 683 -1.81 -10.50 -19.62
CA GLY A 683 -0.74 -11.33 -19.05
C GLY A 683 -1.26 -12.62 -18.44
N THR A 684 -0.76 -13.74 -18.89
CA THR A 684 -0.98 -15.04 -18.28
C THR A 684 0.19 -15.36 -17.38
N ARG A 685 -0.07 -15.54 -16.09
CA ARG A 685 0.94 -15.91 -15.10
C ARG A 685 1.07 -17.43 -15.02
N LEU A 686 2.31 -17.90 -15.07
CA LEU A 686 2.65 -19.30 -14.91
C LEU A 686 2.93 -19.63 -13.42
N ALA A 687 2.74 -20.87 -13.02
CA ALA A 687 2.98 -21.29 -11.64
C ALA A 687 4.42 -21.02 -11.17
N GLY A 688 5.40 -21.16 -12.05
CA GLY A 688 6.80 -20.82 -11.82
C GLY A 688 7.10 -19.31 -11.71
N GLY A 689 6.09 -18.45 -11.81
CA GLY A 689 6.22 -16.99 -11.71
C GLY A 689 6.53 -16.30 -13.05
N GLY A 690 6.74 -17.04 -14.13
CA GLY A 690 6.84 -16.47 -15.47
C GLY A 690 5.53 -15.84 -15.92
N VAL A 691 5.60 -14.87 -16.85
CA VAL A 691 4.42 -14.21 -17.41
C VAL A 691 4.49 -14.20 -18.92
N LEU A 692 3.35 -14.41 -19.56
CA LEU A 692 3.18 -14.37 -21.01
C LEU A 692 2.39 -13.12 -21.42
N PRO A 693 3.00 -11.91 -21.41
CA PRO A 693 2.29 -10.70 -21.78
C PRO A 693 2.09 -10.57 -23.28
N ARG A 694 0.95 -9.95 -23.65
CA ARG A 694 0.66 -9.41 -24.98
C ARG A 694 0.32 -7.95 -24.86
N ILE A 695 0.90 -7.12 -25.70
CA ILE A 695 0.66 -5.70 -25.77
C ILE A 695 0.01 -5.37 -27.11
N VAL A 696 -1.18 -4.76 -27.07
CA VAL A 696 -1.96 -4.38 -28.25
C VAL A 696 -2.07 -2.86 -28.29
N PHE A 697 -1.57 -2.25 -29.35
CA PHE A 697 -1.67 -0.81 -29.60
C PHE A 697 -2.84 -0.54 -30.55
N PHE A 698 -3.69 0.41 -30.21
CA PHE A 698 -4.86 0.78 -31.01
C PHE A 698 -5.26 2.24 -30.80
N SER A 699 -6.22 2.73 -31.56
CA SER A 699 -6.73 4.10 -31.43
C SER A 699 -8.24 4.11 -31.27
N ILE A 700 -8.74 5.00 -30.45
CA ILE A 700 -10.15 5.32 -30.29
C ILE A 700 -10.48 6.53 -31.17
N VAL A 701 -11.40 6.31 -32.12
CA VAL A 701 -11.85 7.35 -33.04
C VAL A 701 -13.17 7.97 -32.56
N PRO A 702 -13.32 9.29 -32.59
CA PRO A 702 -14.54 9.98 -32.18
C PRO A 702 -15.81 9.41 -32.85
N GLY A 703 -16.82 9.10 -32.03
CA GLY A 703 -18.13 8.64 -32.49
C GLY A 703 -18.15 7.25 -33.12
N GLN A 704 -17.01 6.54 -33.15
CA GLN A 704 -16.90 5.20 -33.73
C GLN A 704 -16.70 4.14 -32.65
N THR A 705 -16.99 2.90 -32.99
CA THR A 705 -16.63 1.72 -32.18
C THR A 705 -15.33 1.14 -32.72
N THR A 706 -14.35 1.00 -31.84
CA THR A 706 -13.10 0.32 -32.09
C THR A 706 -13.23 -1.10 -31.51
N GLU A 707 -13.01 -2.10 -32.36
CA GLU A 707 -13.05 -3.52 -31.96
C GLU A 707 -11.63 -4.08 -31.90
N ILE A 708 -11.31 -4.76 -30.81
CA ILE A 708 -10.01 -5.43 -30.58
C ILE A 708 -10.25 -6.84 -30.02
N GLU A 709 -9.21 -7.65 -30.01
CA GLU A 709 -9.21 -8.96 -29.34
C GLU A 709 -8.39 -8.92 -28.05
N LEU A 710 -9.01 -9.28 -26.95
CA LEU A 710 -8.32 -9.59 -25.69
C LEU A 710 -7.88 -11.06 -25.75
N VAL A 711 -6.59 -11.29 -25.80
CA VAL A 711 -6.02 -12.64 -25.93
C VAL A 711 -5.19 -12.96 -24.71
N MET A 712 -5.57 -14.02 -24.01
CA MET A 712 -4.73 -14.64 -22.98
C MET A 712 -3.86 -15.69 -23.65
N ARG A 713 -2.54 -15.54 -23.56
CA ARG A 713 -1.60 -16.50 -24.15
C ARG A 713 -1.49 -17.74 -23.25
N GLU A 714 -1.36 -18.91 -23.84
CA GLU A 714 -1.23 -20.18 -23.12
C GLU A 714 0.08 -20.87 -23.47
N ARG A 715 0.63 -21.60 -22.50
CA ARG A 715 1.74 -22.56 -22.71
C ARG A 715 1.27 -23.93 -22.22
N LYS A 716 1.12 -24.89 -23.12
CA LYS A 716 0.46 -26.17 -22.85
C LYS A 716 1.23 -27.12 -21.92
N ASP A 717 2.51 -26.89 -21.75
CA ASP A 717 3.49 -27.69 -21.01
C ASP A 717 3.82 -27.09 -19.64
N GLU A 718 3.22 -25.98 -19.26
CA GLU A 718 3.42 -25.34 -17.97
C GLU A 718 2.10 -25.11 -17.23
N VAL A 719 2.12 -25.24 -15.91
CA VAL A 719 0.97 -24.97 -15.05
C VAL A 719 0.71 -23.46 -15.00
N GLN A 720 -0.54 -23.08 -15.21
CA GLN A 720 -0.98 -21.68 -15.21
C GLN A 720 -1.71 -21.35 -13.92
N VAL A 721 -1.65 -20.09 -13.50
CA VAL A 721 -2.54 -19.58 -12.47
C VAL A 721 -3.89 -19.28 -13.10
N ILE A 722 -4.93 -19.99 -12.64
CA ILE A 722 -6.28 -19.94 -13.23
C ILE A 722 -7.28 -19.16 -12.39
N GLY A 723 -6.89 -18.71 -11.19
CA GLY A 723 -7.75 -17.94 -10.31
C GLY A 723 -7.12 -17.65 -8.97
N SER A 724 -7.92 -17.13 -8.05
CA SER A 724 -7.51 -16.82 -6.68
C SER A 724 -8.55 -17.24 -5.67
N PHE A 725 -8.13 -17.44 -4.44
CA PHE A 725 -9.01 -17.64 -3.29
C PHE A 725 -8.31 -17.11 -2.03
N ASN A 726 -9.02 -16.99 -0.90
CA ASN A 726 -8.43 -16.48 0.32
C ASN A 726 -7.91 -17.61 1.23
N SER A 727 -6.59 -17.78 1.34
CA SER A 727 -5.96 -18.79 2.21
C SER A 727 -6.10 -18.48 3.71
N GLU A 728 -6.46 -17.26 4.08
CA GLU A 728 -6.78 -16.85 5.46
C GLU A 728 -8.18 -17.29 5.92
N SER A 729 -9.00 -17.84 5.02
CA SER A 729 -10.34 -18.32 5.38
C SER A 729 -10.27 -19.42 6.44
N LEU A 730 -11.18 -19.32 7.43
CA LEU A 730 -11.15 -20.16 8.61
C LEU A 730 -11.97 -21.44 8.43
N PHE A 731 -11.47 -22.51 9.00
CA PHE A 731 -12.21 -23.77 9.15
C PHE A 731 -12.03 -24.33 10.56
N THR A 732 -12.93 -25.21 10.97
CA THR A 732 -12.80 -25.91 12.25
C THR A 732 -12.19 -27.30 12.01
N PRO A 733 -10.96 -27.57 12.48
CA PRO A 733 -10.35 -28.90 12.35
C PRO A 733 -11.19 -29.97 13.06
N ARG A 734 -11.30 -31.14 12.46
CA ARG A 734 -11.88 -32.34 13.09
C ARG A 734 -10.79 -32.99 13.92
N SER A 735 -10.72 -32.66 15.20
CA SER A 735 -9.64 -33.21 16.05
C SER A 735 -10.06 -34.47 16.81
N GLY A 736 -9.10 -35.39 16.91
CA GLY A 736 -9.07 -36.44 17.94
C GLY A 736 -8.73 -35.86 19.33
N ASP A 737 -8.31 -34.63 19.44
CA ASP A 737 -7.76 -34.00 20.66
C ASP A 737 -8.64 -32.89 21.26
N GLY A 738 -9.92 -32.84 20.97
CA GLY A 738 -10.88 -31.98 21.70
C GLY A 738 -10.77 -30.48 21.53
N GLY A 739 -10.00 -29.96 20.58
CA GLY A 739 -9.90 -28.55 20.26
C GLY A 739 -11.01 -28.10 19.27
N THR A 740 -11.78 -27.10 19.66
CA THR A 740 -12.81 -26.45 18.83
C THR A 740 -12.30 -25.17 18.15
N ASP A 741 -11.01 -24.87 18.22
CA ASP A 741 -10.46 -23.62 17.77
C ASP A 741 -10.35 -23.60 16.24
N LYS A 742 -10.90 -22.54 15.66
CA LYS A 742 -10.81 -22.27 14.23
C LYS A 742 -9.37 -21.99 13.83
N ARG A 743 -8.99 -22.47 12.66
CA ARG A 743 -7.68 -22.20 12.04
C ARG A 743 -7.86 -21.71 10.61
N SER A 744 -6.96 -20.86 10.12
CA SER A 744 -6.93 -20.54 8.70
C SER A 744 -6.32 -21.71 7.91
N LEU A 745 -6.66 -21.78 6.62
CA LEU A 745 -6.03 -22.74 5.71
C LEU A 745 -4.51 -22.50 5.67
N LEU A 746 -4.06 -21.26 5.70
CA LEU A 746 -2.66 -20.90 5.77
C LEU A 746 -1.96 -21.45 7.01
N GLN A 747 -2.58 -21.34 8.19
CA GLN A 747 -2.05 -21.91 9.43
C GLN A 747 -1.97 -23.45 9.39
N ALA A 748 -2.97 -24.09 8.79
CA ALA A 748 -3.03 -25.55 8.69
C ALA A 748 -2.09 -26.12 7.63
N CYS A 749 -1.92 -25.43 6.52
CA CYS A 749 -1.14 -25.91 5.37
C CYS A 749 0.33 -25.49 5.41
N GLY A 750 0.67 -24.51 6.23
CA GLY A 750 1.98 -23.88 6.12
C GLY A 750 2.18 -23.22 4.76
N ARG A 751 3.41 -23.08 4.34
CA ARG A 751 3.78 -22.33 3.12
C ARG A 751 4.00 -23.23 1.92
N GLY A 752 3.67 -22.68 0.75
CA GLY A 752 3.77 -23.35 -0.54
C GLY A 752 2.41 -23.81 -1.06
N TYR A 753 2.42 -24.74 -1.99
CA TYR A 753 1.19 -25.31 -2.54
C TYR A 753 0.52 -26.28 -1.59
N PHE A 754 -0.79 -26.37 -1.66
CA PHE A 754 -1.63 -27.29 -0.89
C PHE A 754 -2.91 -27.62 -1.67
N VAL A 755 -3.59 -28.68 -1.27
CA VAL A 755 -4.87 -29.09 -1.84
C VAL A 755 -5.98 -28.75 -0.86
N VAL A 756 -7.07 -28.16 -1.36
CA VAL A 756 -8.33 -28.04 -0.61
C VAL A 756 -9.38 -28.84 -1.34
N GLY A 757 -10.07 -29.71 -0.61
CA GLY A 757 -11.21 -30.47 -1.10
C GLY A 757 -12.46 -30.17 -0.27
N ILE A 758 -13.56 -29.83 -0.91
CA ILE A 758 -14.88 -29.75 -0.27
C ILE A 758 -15.69 -30.98 -0.65
N LEU A 759 -16.10 -31.74 0.34
CA LEU A 759 -16.68 -33.08 0.17
C LEU A 759 -18.15 -33.13 0.56
N ASP A 760 -18.95 -33.90 -0.17
CA ASP A 760 -20.25 -34.39 0.31
C ASP A 760 -20.23 -35.91 0.49
N LEU A 761 -20.75 -36.36 1.61
CA LEU A 761 -20.70 -37.77 1.98
C LEU A 761 -21.73 -38.61 1.24
N ASN A 762 -21.38 -39.88 1.10
CA ASN A 762 -22.23 -40.93 0.52
C ASN A 762 -22.71 -40.63 -0.92
N GLN A 763 -21.96 -39.78 -1.60
CA GLN A 763 -22.19 -39.51 -3.04
C GLN A 763 -21.08 -40.18 -3.85
N GLU A 764 -21.48 -40.75 -4.95
CA GLU A 764 -20.57 -41.45 -5.87
C GLU A 764 -19.40 -40.57 -6.34
N PRO A 765 -19.59 -39.28 -6.66
CA PRO A 765 -18.47 -38.40 -7.06
C PRO A 765 -17.39 -38.25 -5.98
N THR A 766 -17.80 -38.10 -4.71
CA THR A 766 -16.87 -37.98 -3.57
C THR A 766 -16.12 -39.30 -3.33
N ASN A 767 -16.80 -40.43 -3.40
CA ASN A 767 -16.16 -41.74 -3.20
C ASN A 767 -15.15 -42.02 -4.29
N HIS A 768 -15.46 -41.70 -5.54
CA HIS A 768 -14.50 -41.83 -6.65
C HIS A 768 -13.31 -40.92 -6.45
N ALA A 769 -13.49 -39.68 -6.08
CA ALA A 769 -12.42 -38.73 -5.85
C ALA A 769 -11.46 -39.23 -4.73
N LEU A 770 -12.00 -39.73 -3.63
CA LEU A 770 -11.19 -40.26 -2.53
C LEU A 770 -10.44 -41.57 -2.92
N CYS A 771 -11.06 -42.44 -3.68
CA CYS A 771 -10.41 -43.64 -4.21
C CYS A 771 -9.29 -43.27 -5.20
N ASP A 772 -9.51 -42.31 -6.07
CA ASP A 772 -8.51 -41.78 -7.00
C ASP A 772 -7.31 -41.19 -6.23
N ILE A 773 -7.57 -40.37 -5.21
CA ILE A 773 -6.50 -39.81 -4.36
C ILE A 773 -5.73 -40.92 -3.63
N ALA A 774 -6.41 -41.94 -3.10
CA ALA A 774 -5.80 -43.05 -2.43
C ALA A 774 -4.85 -43.86 -3.36
N ALA A 775 -5.20 -43.97 -4.65
CA ALA A 775 -4.33 -44.65 -5.63
C ALA A 775 -2.99 -43.90 -5.86
N PHE A 776 -2.91 -42.64 -5.55
CA PHE A 776 -1.70 -41.82 -5.69
C PHE A 776 -1.02 -41.50 -4.35
N LYS A 777 -1.36 -42.23 -3.27
CA LYS A 777 -0.86 -41.98 -1.91
C LYS A 777 0.64 -41.73 -1.86
N ASP A 778 1.45 -42.69 -2.36
CA ASP A 778 2.90 -42.62 -2.25
C ASP A 778 3.51 -41.39 -2.95
N LYS A 779 2.92 -40.99 -4.08
CA LYS A 779 3.35 -39.79 -4.80
C LYS A 779 2.95 -38.50 -4.07
N LEU A 780 1.75 -38.42 -3.50
CA LEU A 780 1.27 -37.30 -2.74
C LEU A 780 2.04 -37.15 -1.41
N GLU A 781 2.34 -38.24 -0.74
CA GLU A 781 3.17 -38.23 0.47
C GLU A 781 4.63 -37.82 0.14
N LYS A 782 5.15 -38.25 -1.00
CA LYS A 782 6.48 -37.82 -1.47
C LYS A 782 6.50 -36.31 -1.81
N TRP A 783 5.40 -35.78 -2.37
CA TRP A 783 5.25 -34.35 -2.57
C TRP A 783 5.26 -33.58 -1.25
N GLY A 784 4.78 -34.22 -0.16
CA GLY A 784 4.93 -33.72 1.22
C GLY A 784 4.12 -32.47 1.55
N ARG A 785 3.17 -32.09 0.70
CA ARG A 785 2.34 -30.90 0.94
C ARG A 785 1.01 -31.28 1.56
N PRO A 786 0.44 -30.39 2.42
CA PRO A 786 -0.83 -30.65 3.08
C PRO A 786 -2.02 -30.71 2.09
N MET A 787 -2.99 -31.53 2.48
CA MET A 787 -4.29 -31.58 1.85
C MET A 787 -5.36 -31.36 2.93
N VAL A 788 -6.23 -30.36 2.77
CA VAL A 788 -7.33 -30.04 3.70
C VAL A 788 -8.64 -30.49 3.05
N LEU A 789 -9.30 -31.46 3.67
CA LEU A 789 -10.61 -31.95 3.22
C LEU A 789 -11.71 -31.43 4.16
N LEU A 790 -12.58 -30.61 3.65
CA LEU A 790 -13.62 -29.91 4.39
C LEU A 790 -14.99 -30.50 4.11
N PHE A 791 -15.83 -30.52 5.14
CA PHE A 791 -17.24 -30.87 5.06
C PHE A 791 -18.10 -29.61 5.24
N PRO A 792 -19.26 -29.53 4.57
CA PRO A 792 -20.14 -28.35 4.69
C PRO A 792 -20.69 -28.09 6.10
N ASP A 793 -20.83 -29.15 6.90
CA ASP A 793 -21.38 -29.08 8.24
C ASP A 793 -20.84 -30.19 9.17
N GLU A 794 -21.06 -30.01 10.48
CA GLU A 794 -20.61 -30.93 11.52
C GLU A 794 -21.27 -32.32 11.42
N ALA A 795 -22.54 -32.38 11.00
CA ALA A 795 -23.25 -33.65 10.88
C ALA A 795 -22.66 -34.54 9.77
N LYS A 796 -22.23 -33.93 8.67
CA LYS A 796 -21.52 -34.63 7.60
C LYS A 796 -20.09 -35.00 8.03
N ALA A 797 -19.39 -34.08 8.67
CA ALA A 797 -18.04 -34.38 9.19
C ALA A 797 -18.04 -35.55 10.18
N ALA A 798 -19.00 -35.62 11.09
CA ALA A 798 -19.14 -36.70 12.08
C ALA A 798 -19.36 -38.09 11.46
N LYS A 799 -20.03 -38.15 10.32
CA LYS A 799 -20.33 -39.41 9.61
C LYS A 799 -19.16 -39.94 8.77
N PHE A 800 -18.18 -39.13 8.49
CA PHE A 800 -17.05 -39.55 7.68
C PHE A 800 -16.11 -40.47 8.46
N ALA A 801 -15.83 -41.64 7.90
CA ALA A 801 -14.90 -42.58 8.44
C ALA A 801 -13.69 -42.75 7.51
N PRO A 802 -12.52 -42.15 7.83
CA PRO A 802 -11.32 -42.29 6.99
C PRO A 802 -10.91 -43.74 6.73
N ALA A 803 -11.20 -44.64 7.70
CA ALA A 803 -10.94 -46.09 7.56
C ALA A 803 -11.71 -46.75 6.42
N SER A 804 -12.81 -46.14 5.92
CA SER A 804 -13.55 -46.62 4.76
C SER A 804 -12.80 -46.41 3.43
N PHE A 805 -11.73 -45.60 3.44
CA PHE A 805 -10.90 -45.30 2.28
C PHE A 805 -9.44 -45.64 2.60
N PRO A 806 -9.09 -46.92 2.63
CA PRO A 806 -7.70 -47.36 2.93
C PRO A 806 -6.76 -46.83 1.85
N GLY A 807 -5.66 -46.24 2.25
CA GLY A 807 -4.67 -45.71 1.32
C GLY A 807 -4.73 -44.21 1.10
N LEU A 808 -5.56 -43.43 1.82
CA LEU A 808 -5.48 -41.97 1.79
C LEU A 808 -4.12 -41.47 2.35
N PRO A 809 -3.56 -40.39 1.78
CA PRO A 809 -2.31 -39.82 2.28
C PRO A 809 -2.39 -39.37 3.74
N SER A 810 -1.28 -39.54 4.46
CA SER A 810 -1.16 -39.11 5.86
C SER A 810 -1.07 -37.60 6.03
N THR A 811 -0.86 -36.85 4.96
CA THR A 811 -0.84 -35.36 4.90
C THR A 811 -2.22 -34.73 4.93
N ILE A 812 -3.29 -35.51 5.01
CA ILE A 812 -4.66 -35.02 5.01
C ILE A 812 -5.08 -34.52 6.39
N CYS A 813 -5.54 -33.27 6.43
CA CYS A 813 -6.25 -32.67 7.56
C CYS A 813 -7.76 -32.61 7.23
N TYR A 814 -8.61 -33.04 8.16
CA TYR A 814 -10.05 -33.00 7.99
C TYR A 814 -10.66 -31.86 8.79
N GLY A 815 -11.71 -31.19 8.27
CA GLY A 815 -12.35 -30.09 8.96
C GLY A 815 -13.76 -29.77 8.46
N ILE A 816 -14.32 -28.70 9.02
CA ILE A 816 -15.65 -28.21 8.68
C ILE A 816 -15.50 -26.81 8.09
N ASP A 817 -16.11 -26.56 6.96
CA ASP A 817 -16.19 -25.23 6.33
C ASP A 817 -17.06 -24.31 7.18
N THR A 818 -16.42 -23.52 8.02
CA THR A 818 -17.11 -22.58 8.95
C THR A 818 -17.10 -21.14 8.49
N ASP A 819 -16.44 -20.83 7.38
CA ASP A 819 -16.26 -19.49 6.84
C ASP A 819 -16.71 -19.33 5.38
N GLY A 820 -17.44 -20.34 4.87
CA GLY A 820 -17.97 -20.33 3.49
C GLY A 820 -16.88 -20.49 2.41
N ILE A 821 -15.84 -21.25 2.69
CA ILE A 821 -14.75 -21.53 1.75
C ILE A 821 -15.28 -22.10 0.42
N ALA A 822 -16.25 -23.02 0.48
CA ALA A 822 -16.89 -23.59 -0.70
C ALA A 822 -17.55 -22.51 -1.57
N GLU A 823 -18.29 -21.61 -0.95
CA GLU A 823 -18.96 -20.50 -1.64
C GLU A 823 -17.95 -19.52 -2.26
N GLN A 824 -16.89 -19.21 -1.53
CA GLN A 824 -15.80 -18.36 -1.99
C GLN A 824 -15.10 -18.97 -3.22
N ILE A 825 -14.75 -20.27 -3.18
CA ILE A 825 -14.14 -20.96 -4.33
C ILE A 825 -15.11 -20.92 -5.53
N VAL A 826 -16.39 -21.22 -5.33
CA VAL A 826 -17.38 -21.20 -6.40
C VAL A 826 -17.49 -19.82 -7.05
N ASN A 827 -17.54 -18.77 -6.24
CA ASN A 827 -17.66 -17.40 -6.73
C ASN A 827 -16.39 -16.95 -7.48
N ASN A 828 -15.21 -17.19 -6.88
CA ASN A 828 -13.94 -16.74 -7.44
C ASN A 828 -13.55 -17.52 -8.70
N MET A 829 -13.86 -18.82 -8.73
CA MET A 829 -13.57 -19.69 -9.88
C MET A 829 -14.74 -19.78 -10.86
N LYS A 830 -15.87 -19.07 -10.61
CA LYS A 830 -17.09 -19.07 -11.43
C LYS A 830 -17.60 -20.48 -11.72
N LEU A 831 -17.61 -21.31 -10.69
CA LEU A 831 -18.13 -22.66 -10.77
C LEU A 831 -19.69 -22.64 -10.79
N LYS A 832 -20.31 -23.78 -11.07
CA LYS A 832 -21.75 -23.83 -11.25
C LYS A 832 -22.52 -23.43 -10.00
N HIS A 833 -22.32 -24.12 -8.88
CA HIS A 833 -22.90 -23.83 -7.58
C HIS A 833 -22.23 -24.68 -6.49
N LYS A 834 -22.31 -24.26 -5.25
CA LYS A 834 -21.58 -24.88 -4.12
C LYS A 834 -22.04 -26.29 -3.76
N GLU A 835 -23.23 -26.69 -4.19
CA GLU A 835 -23.78 -28.02 -3.96
C GLU A 835 -23.28 -29.08 -4.96
N ALA A 836 -22.61 -28.66 -6.05
CA ALA A 836 -21.99 -29.59 -6.99
C ALA A 836 -20.66 -30.11 -6.47
N LEU A 837 -20.71 -30.93 -5.41
CA LEU A 837 -19.55 -31.49 -4.74
C LEU A 837 -19.15 -32.86 -5.34
N PRO A 838 -17.87 -33.28 -5.22
CA PRO A 838 -16.79 -32.56 -4.50
C PRO A 838 -16.20 -31.41 -5.33
N ILE A 839 -15.59 -30.43 -4.64
CA ILE A 839 -14.77 -29.42 -5.27
C ILE A 839 -13.33 -29.66 -4.80
N PHE A 840 -12.37 -29.66 -5.73
CA PHE A 840 -10.94 -29.72 -5.42
C PHE A 840 -10.21 -28.57 -6.06
N ILE A 841 -9.33 -27.92 -5.32
CA ILE A 841 -8.38 -26.92 -5.84
C ILE A 841 -6.96 -27.30 -5.41
N ILE A 842 -5.98 -26.95 -6.24
CA ILE A 842 -4.59 -26.76 -5.81
C ILE A 842 -4.35 -25.27 -5.76
N ALA A 843 -3.98 -24.81 -4.60
CA ALA A 843 -3.72 -23.39 -4.37
C ALA A 843 -2.42 -23.22 -3.57
N ASP A 844 -1.96 -21.98 -3.45
CA ASP A 844 -0.82 -21.66 -2.63
C ASP A 844 -1.11 -20.55 -1.61
N THR A 845 -0.14 -20.30 -0.76
CA THR A 845 -0.18 -19.30 0.30
C THR A 845 -0.23 -17.86 -0.20
N PHE A 846 -0.09 -17.64 -1.49
CA PHE A 846 -0.27 -16.35 -2.17
C PHE A 846 -1.64 -16.22 -2.83
N ASN A 847 -2.59 -17.04 -2.38
CA ASN A 847 -3.97 -17.06 -2.88
C ASN A 847 -4.12 -17.44 -4.38
N ARG A 848 -3.08 -18.02 -5.00
CA ARG A 848 -3.12 -18.43 -6.41
C ARG A 848 -3.72 -19.84 -6.51
N VAL A 849 -4.65 -20.01 -7.43
CA VAL A 849 -5.23 -21.33 -7.79
C VAL A 849 -4.64 -21.78 -9.10
N VAL A 850 -4.12 -23.00 -9.14
CA VAL A 850 -3.49 -23.60 -10.35
C VAL A 850 -4.23 -24.85 -10.84
N PHE A 851 -5.20 -25.33 -10.08
CA PHE A 851 -6.05 -26.45 -10.44
C PHE A 851 -7.43 -26.30 -9.83
N VAL A 852 -8.47 -26.65 -10.57
CA VAL A 852 -9.84 -26.75 -10.05
C VAL A 852 -10.57 -27.92 -10.68
N SER A 853 -11.36 -28.64 -9.90
CA SER A 853 -12.27 -29.67 -10.33
C SER A 853 -13.57 -29.58 -9.54
N GLN A 854 -14.70 -29.79 -10.20
CA GLN A 854 -16.01 -29.74 -9.56
C GLN A 854 -16.89 -30.90 -10.01
N GLY A 855 -17.51 -31.58 -9.04
CA GLY A 855 -18.43 -32.70 -9.29
C GLY A 855 -17.70 -33.97 -9.70
N TYR A 856 -18.37 -34.79 -10.50
CA TYR A 856 -17.80 -36.06 -10.97
C TYR A 856 -16.68 -35.85 -11.98
N THR A 857 -15.45 -36.16 -11.59
CA THR A 857 -14.24 -36.02 -12.43
C THR A 857 -13.55 -37.37 -12.55
N ILE A 858 -13.51 -37.91 -13.75
CA ILE A 858 -12.81 -39.18 -14.03
C ILE A 858 -11.30 -38.91 -13.99
N GLY A 859 -10.55 -39.72 -13.22
CA GLY A 859 -9.11 -39.61 -13.10
C GLY A 859 -8.65 -38.35 -12.36
N LEU A 860 -9.39 -37.94 -11.34
CA LEU A 860 -9.05 -36.77 -10.52
C LEU A 860 -7.64 -36.88 -9.94
N GLY A 861 -7.25 -38.05 -9.38
CA GLY A 861 -5.94 -38.29 -8.84
C GLY A 861 -4.83 -38.12 -9.88
N GLU A 862 -5.06 -38.57 -11.11
CA GLU A 862 -4.14 -38.40 -12.23
C GLU A 862 -3.98 -36.96 -12.65
N GLN A 863 -5.07 -36.20 -12.68
CA GLN A 863 -5.08 -34.76 -13.00
C GLN A 863 -4.38 -33.94 -11.90
N LEU A 864 -4.65 -34.23 -10.63
CA LEU A 864 -3.94 -33.63 -9.49
C LEU A 864 -2.43 -33.88 -9.60
N MET A 865 -2.06 -35.14 -9.83
CA MET A 865 -0.64 -35.52 -9.93
C MET A 865 0.05 -34.87 -11.12
N LYS A 866 -0.60 -34.78 -12.26
CA LYS A 866 -0.06 -34.07 -13.43
C LYS A 866 0.22 -32.61 -13.12
N THR A 867 -0.65 -31.97 -12.37
CA THR A 867 -0.44 -30.59 -11.92
C THR A 867 0.71 -30.52 -10.94
N VAL A 868 0.71 -31.38 -9.91
CA VAL A 868 1.74 -31.44 -8.87
C VAL A 868 3.15 -31.71 -9.45
N GLU A 869 3.28 -32.60 -10.42
CA GLU A 869 4.58 -32.94 -11.05
C GLU A 869 5.15 -31.78 -11.90
N ASN A 870 4.35 -30.76 -12.22
CA ASN A 870 4.75 -29.56 -12.98
C ASN A 870 4.79 -28.28 -12.12
N LEU A 871 4.60 -28.37 -10.80
CA LEU A 871 4.77 -27.29 -9.82
C LEU A 871 6.19 -27.29 -9.27
#